data_24cb96775755fb11d6e15ad513b0ce94
#
_entry.id   24cb96775755fb11d6e15ad513b0ce94
#
_cell.length_a   1.000
_cell.length_b   1.000
_cell.length_c   1.000
_cell.angle_alpha   90.00
_cell.angle_beta   90.00
_cell.angle_gamma   90.00
#
_symmetry.space_group_name_H-M   'P 1'
#
loop_
_entity.id
_entity.type
_entity.pdbx_description
1 polymer ?
#
loop_
_entity_poly.entity_id
_entity_poly.type
_entity_poly.pdbx_seq_one_letter_code
_entity_poly.pdbx_strand_id
1 'polypeptide(L)'
;LVAPVYQNTKADEKGNDIRDGIYLPEGTWIDYFTGEKYEGNRILNNFDTPIWKLPVFVKNGSIIPMTHPHNNVSEIDPSLRIYELYPNRHTATVEYDDDGVTEAYRQEKSVSTLIESDVNAKKNSLTITIHPAAGNFDGFVKDKKTELRINVTEKPKKLSAKINGKTVKLTEVNTADGFLKGENVFWYEETPNLNKFATKGSEFEKVTITKNPQVRVKLAATDITAHQTTVNVEGFRFEPADRYRVSTGALTAPQNAQVMEENREAYTLKPTWDKVTNADFYEIEFGGMLYTTIRNTYLLFDGLEAETPYSFKVRAVNKDGVSDWAEIQVTTKANPLEFAIQGIEGESTAPSQGGFGVNRLFDFAESGDNWHTKYRANAIPLDLVIDLKTVNQLDKFHYLPRTDAGNGTILKGSVSYSMDKEHWTEAGAFDWKRDGEVKVFEFANHPTARYIKLNITAGVGNYASGRELYVFKVPGTASYLQGDINNDGKIDRNDLTSYMNYTGLRRGDSDYEGYISKGDINMNDLIDAYDISVIATQLEGGVGRKDTLKVSGSLSISTPKRLYQKDEIVEIRVKGNDLKAVNALSFALPYDQNDYEFVGVESLNMKAMENLTYDRLHTNGVKSLYPTFVNLGKQESLNGSEDLFILKLKAKRKVKFDLNLKDGILVDKQLRMHSF
;
A
#
# COMPACT_ATOMS: atom_id res chain seq x y z
N LEU A 1 -10.56 -4.99 -26.38
CA LEU A 1 -10.44 -4.59 -24.98
C LEU A 1 -11.62 -5.14 -24.18
N VAL A 2 -11.35 -5.67 -23.00
CA VAL A 2 -12.38 -6.16 -22.08
C VAL A 2 -12.24 -5.39 -20.77
N ALA A 3 -13.35 -4.88 -20.22
CA ALA A 3 -13.39 -4.15 -18.97
C ALA A 3 -14.34 -4.82 -17.98
N PRO A 4 -13.92 -5.90 -17.31
CA PRO A 4 -14.80 -6.67 -16.42
C PRO A 4 -15.30 -5.85 -15.24
N VAL A 5 -16.48 -6.18 -14.75
CA VAL A 5 -17.02 -5.69 -13.47
C VAL A 5 -16.51 -6.65 -12.38
N TYR A 6 -15.63 -6.21 -11.52
CA TYR A 6 -14.96 -7.03 -10.48
C TYR A 6 -15.17 -6.51 -9.06
N GLN A 7 -15.92 -5.43 -8.92
CA GLN A 7 -16.25 -4.80 -7.64
C GLN A 7 -17.77 -4.62 -7.55
N ASN A 8 -18.29 -4.52 -6.35
CA ASN A 8 -19.66 -4.09 -6.15
C ASN A 8 -19.81 -2.66 -6.65
N THR A 9 -20.50 -2.52 -7.76
CA THR A 9 -20.90 -1.23 -8.31
C THR A 9 -22.26 -0.84 -7.74
N LYS A 10 -22.51 0.47 -7.65
CA LYS A 10 -23.86 0.94 -7.28
C LYS A 10 -24.76 0.76 -8.50
N ALA A 11 -25.80 0.01 -8.34
CA ALA A 11 -26.83 -0.11 -9.37
C ALA A 11 -27.52 1.24 -9.61
N ASP A 12 -27.89 1.52 -10.86
CA ASP A 12 -28.75 2.64 -11.22
C ASP A 12 -30.20 2.38 -10.74
N GLU A 13 -31.10 3.35 -10.97
CA GLU A 13 -32.54 3.23 -10.61
C GLU A 13 -33.25 2.06 -11.33
N LYS A 14 -32.64 1.53 -12.40
CA LYS A 14 -33.17 0.38 -13.17
C LYS A 14 -32.56 -0.95 -12.72
N GLY A 15 -31.67 -0.94 -11.73
CA GLY A 15 -30.99 -2.13 -11.24
C GLY A 15 -29.81 -2.59 -12.11
N ASN A 16 -29.32 -1.76 -13.05
CA ASN A 16 -28.13 -2.06 -13.83
C ASN A 16 -26.90 -1.59 -13.06
N ASP A 17 -25.87 -2.40 -13.07
CA ASP A 17 -24.56 -1.96 -12.59
C ASP A 17 -23.96 -0.94 -13.57
N ILE A 18 -23.24 0.03 -13.01
CA ILE A 18 -22.56 1.07 -13.77
C ILE A 18 -21.05 0.87 -13.66
N ARG A 19 -20.37 0.81 -14.79
CA ARG A 19 -18.91 0.73 -14.88
C ARG A 19 -18.33 2.09 -15.19
N ASP A 20 -17.56 2.65 -14.28
CA ASP A 20 -16.76 3.86 -14.44
C ASP A 20 -15.29 3.52 -14.74
N GLY A 21 -14.54 4.49 -15.25
CA GLY A 21 -13.10 4.40 -15.39
C GLY A 21 -12.61 3.43 -16.49
N ILE A 22 -13.35 3.27 -17.59
CA ILE A 22 -12.91 2.45 -18.72
C ILE A 22 -12.02 3.29 -19.65
N TYR A 23 -10.69 3.08 -19.57
CA TYR A 23 -9.77 3.73 -20.51
C TYR A 23 -9.81 3.06 -21.88
N LEU A 24 -10.16 3.83 -22.91
CA LEU A 24 -10.02 3.44 -24.31
C LEU A 24 -8.77 4.07 -24.90
N PRO A 25 -7.76 3.29 -25.33
CA PRO A 25 -6.59 3.80 -26.03
C PRO A 25 -6.95 4.55 -27.33
N GLU A 26 -5.99 5.26 -27.92
CA GLU A 26 -6.18 6.02 -29.15
C GLU A 26 -6.81 5.19 -30.28
N GLY A 27 -7.78 5.78 -30.97
CA GLY A 27 -8.53 5.20 -32.08
C GLY A 27 -10.03 5.21 -31.83
N THR A 28 -10.79 4.61 -32.72
CA THR A 28 -12.24 4.43 -32.59
C THR A 28 -12.53 3.02 -32.10
N TRP A 29 -13.38 2.90 -31.10
CA TRP A 29 -13.77 1.64 -30.47
C TRP A 29 -15.27 1.38 -30.66
N ILE A 30 -15.65 0.14 -30.76
CA ILE A 30 -17.03 -0.29 -31.01
C ILE A 30 -17.43 -1.23 -29.86
N ASP A 31 -18.51 -0.90 -29.15
CA ASP A 31 -19.13 -1.83 -28.20
C ASP A 31 -19.58 -3.08 -28.95
N TYR A 32 -19.04 -4.22 -28.60
CA TYR A 32 -19.29 -5.50 -29.26
C TYR A 32 -20.77 -5.87 -29.29
N PHE A 33 -21.52 -5.56 -28.23
CA PHE A 33 -22.93 -5.96 -28.09
C PHE A 33 -23.90 -4.97 -28.75
N THR A 34 -23.62 -3.67 -28.65
CA THR A 34 -24.53 -2.65 -29.20
C THR A 34 -24.15 -2.16 -30.58
N GLY A 35 -22.88 -2.29 -30.95
CA GLY A 35 -22.34 -1.71 -32.18
C GLY A 35 -22.10 -0.19 -32.09
N GLU A 36 -22.25 0.40 -30.89
CA GLU A 36 -22.02 1.83 -30.67
C GLU A 36 -20.56 2.19 -30.74
N LYS A 37 -20.30 3.38 -31.29
CA LYS A 37 -18.96 3.93 -31.46
C LYS A 37 -18.55 4.79 -30.28
N TYR A 38 -17.33 4.60 -29.81
CA TYR A 38 -16.66 5.45 -28.82
C TYR A 38 -15.32 5.93 -29.36
N GLU A 39 -15.00 7.19 -29.12
CA GLU A 39 -13.67 7.70 -29.44
C GLU A 39 -12.70 7.34 -28.31
N GLY A 40 -11.46 6.99 -28.67
CA GLY A 40 -10.41 6.66 -27.75
C GLY A 40 -9.63 7.87 -27.22
N ASN A 41 -8.53 7.59 -26.54
CA ASN A 41 -7.74 8.54 -25.74
C ASN A 41 -8.60 9.25 -24.70
N ARG A 42 -9.48 8.50 -24.06
CA ARG A 42 -10.39 9.01 -23.01
C ARG A 42 -10.87 7.91 -22.08
N ILE A 43 -11.40 8.32 -20.94
CA ILE A 43 -11.97 7.44 -19.92
C ILE A 43 -13.50 7.52 -20.00
N LEU A 44 -14.15 6.39 -20.25
CA LEU A 44 -15.61 6.29 -20.22
C LEU A 44 -16.09 6.12 -18.78
N ASN A 45 -17.18 6.81 -18.45
CA ASN A 45 -17.89 6.71 -17.19
C ASN A 45 -19.39 6.43 -17.46
N ASN A 46 -20.10 6.04 -16.42
CA ASN A 46 -21.53 5.69 -16.53
C ASN A 46 -21.85 4.67 -17.63
N PHE A 47 -20.95 3.71 -17.87
CA PHE A 47 -21.17 2.66 -18.84
C PHE A 47 -22.08 1.59 -18.26
N ASP A 48 -23.25 1.41 -18.89
CA ASP A 48 -24.26 0.45 -18.43
C ASP A 48 -23.77 -1.00 -18.56
N THR A 49 -23.76 -1.74 -17.48
CA THR A 49 -23.32 -3.13 -17.40
C THR A 49 -24.40 -4.01 -16.74
N PRO A 50 -25.54 -4.23 -17.42
CA PRO A 50 -26.52 -5.19 -16.91
C PRO A 50 -25.86 -6.58 -16.80
N ILE A 51 -26.38 -7.41 -15.91
CA ILE A 51 -25.76 -8.70 -15.53
C ILE A 51 -25.36 -9.61 -16.69
N TRP A 52 -26.04 -9.49 -17.83
CA TRP A 52 -25.77 -10.28 -19.05
C TRP A 52 -24.63 -9.70 -19.91
N LYS A 53 -24.14 -8.47 -19.62
CA LYS A 53 -23.21 -7.74 -20.49
C LYS A 53 -21.83 -7.61 -19.84
N LEU A 54 -20.86 -8.30 -20.43
CA LEU A 54 -19.45 -8.02 -20.19
C LEU A 54 -19.02 -6.85 -21.11
N PRO A 55 -18.51 -5.72 -20.59
CA PRO A 55 -17.99 -4.64 -21.46
C PRO A 55 -16.84 -5.13 -22.34
N VAL A 56 -17.12 -5.25 -23.62
CA VAL A 56 -16.16 -5.67 -24.68
C VAL A 56 -16.15 -4.63 -25.77
N PHE A 57 -14.97 -4.08 -26.05
CA PHE A 57 -14.77 -3.07 -27.08
C PHE A 57 -13.82 -3.60 -28.14
N VAL A 58 -14.23 -3.48 -29.41
CA VAL A 58 -13.44 -3.85 -30.58
C VAL A 58 -12.89 -2.59 -31.22
N LYS A 59 -11.59 -2.55 -31.49
CA LYS A 59 -11.00 -1.43 -32.22
C LYS A 59 -11.48 -1.44 -33.67
N ASN A 60 -11.94 -0.29 -34.14
CA ASN A 60 -12.34 -0.16 -35.57
C ASN A 60 -11.14 -0.42 -36.47
N GLY A 61 -11.30 -1.30 -37.45
CA GLY A 61 -10.22 -1.83 -38.27
C GLY A 61 -9.78 -3.25 -37.88
N SER A 62 -10.30 -3.84 -36.78
CA SER A 62 -9.89 -5.18 -36.36
C SER A 62 -10.42 -6.28 -37.26
N ILE A 63 -9.61 -7.33 -37.40
CA ILE A 63 -9.97 -8.64 -37.94
C ILE A 63 -9.79 -9.63 -36.79
N ILE A 64 -10.85 -10.30 -36.37
CA ILE A 64 -10.87 -11.16 -35.19
C ILE A 64 -11.08 -12.60 -35.63
N PRO A 65 -10.11 -13.50 -35.41
CA PRO A 65 -10.33 -14.94 -35.53
C PRO A 65 -11.39 -15.40 -34.51
N MET A 66 -12.33 -16.22 -34.96
CA MET A 66 -13.46 -16.70 -34.19
C MET A 66 -13.60 -18.20 -34.32
N THR A 67 -14.29 -18.83 -33.36
CA THR A 67 -14.76 -20.20 -33.50
C THR A 67 -16.28 -20.26 -33.58
N HIS A 68 -16.85 -21.42 -33.90
CA HIS A 68 -18.25 -21.66 -33.68
C HIS A 68 -18.55 -21.81 -32.19
N PRO A 69 -19.79 -21.57 -31.73
CA PRO A 69 -20.16 -21.78 -30.32
C PRO A 69 -19.94 -23.25 -29.89
N HIS A 70 -19.25 -23.42 -28.76
CA HIS A 70 -18.94 -24.73 -28.17
C HIS A 70 -18.82 -24.60 -26.64
N ASN A 71 -18.92 -25.72 -25.93
CA ASN A 71 -18.81 -25.75 -24.47
C ASN A 71 -17.36 -25.95 -23.99
N ASN A 72 -16.52 -26.57 -24.80
CA ASN A 72 -15.12 -26.77 -24.47
C ASN A 72 -14.25 -26.84 -25.74
N VAL A 73 -12.95 -26.68 -25.60
CA VAL A 73 -11.97 -26.58 -26.69
C VAL A 73 -11.97 -27.83 -27.59
N SER A 74 -12.29 -29.02 -27.05
CA SER A 74 -12.30 -30.28 -27.83
C SER A 74 -13.43 -30.36 -28.84
N GLU A 75 -14.40 -29.46 -28.77
CA GLU A 75 -15.53 -29.37 -29.71
C GLU A 75 -15.27 -28.41 -30.88
N ILE A 76 -14.13 -27.75 -30.90
CA ILE A 76 -13.76 -26.86 -32.03
C ILE A 76 -13.59 -27.67 -33.29
N ASP A 77 -14.30 -27.27 -34.35
CA ASP A 77 -14.13 -27.83 -35.71
C ASP A 77 -12.86 -27.28 -36.35
N PRO A 78 -11.77 -28.06 -36.43
CA PRO A 78 -10.51 -27.59 -37.00
C PRO A 78 -10.57 -27.37 -38.54
N SER A 79 -11.63 -27.85 -39.19
CA SER A 79 -11.86 -27.66 -40.63
C SER A 79 -12.59 -26.37 -40.98
N LEU A 80 -12.91 -25.53 -40.00
CA LEU A 80 -13.61 -24.28 -40.16
C LEU A 80 -12.79 -23.12 -39.56
N ARG A 81 -12.48 -22.11 -40.37
CA ARG A 81 -11.94 -20.84 -39.91
C ARG A 81 -12.96 -19.73 -40.07
N ILE A 82 -13.09 -18.86 -39.08
CA ILE A 82 -14.07 -17.77 -39.04
C ILE A 82 -13.32 -16.48 -38.72
N TYR A 83 -13.57 -15.42 -39.51
CA TYR A 83 -13.05 -14.10 -39.21
C TYR A 83 -14.20 -13.10 -39.09
N GLU A 84 -14.25 -12.35 -37.99
CA GLU A 84 -15.13 -11.19 -37.88
C GLU A 84 -14.36 -9.91 -38.15
N LEU A 85 -14.85 -9.11 -39.10
CA LEU A 85 -14.18 -7.91 -39.61
C LEU A 85 -14.95 -6.65 -39.22
N TYR A 86 -14.21 -5.64 -38.80
CA TYR A 86 -14.63 -4.26 -38.59
C TYR A 86 -13.87 -3.34 -39.55
N PRO A 87 -14.16 -3.37 -40.85
CA PRO A 87 -13.26 -2.81 -41.87
C PRO A 87 -13.12 -1.29 -41.77
N ASN A 88 -11.87 -0.79 -41.74
CA ASN A 88 -11.54 0.64 -41.72
C ASN A 88 -10.19 0.88 -42.38
N ARG A 89 -10.15 1.61 -43.50
CA ARG A 89 -8.92 1.86 -44.31
C ARG A 89 -8.23 0.54 -44.69
N HIS A 90 -6.90 0.51 -44.62
CA HIS A 90 -6.12 -0.73 -44.70
C HIS A 90 -5.87 -1.28 -43.32
N THR A 91 -6.11 -2.57 -43.12
CA THR A 91 -5.82 -3.28 -41.88
C THR A 91 -5.30 -4.69 -42.18
N ALA A 92 -4.43 -5.19 -41.33
CA ALA A 92 -3.85 -6.52 -41.44
C ALA A 92 -3.77 -7.19 -40.08
N THR A 93 -3.99 -8.50 -40.04
CA THR A 93 -3.85 -9.34 -38.84
C THR A 93 -3.17 -10.64 -39.23
N VAL A 94 -2.28 -11.12 -38.38
CA VAL A 94 -1.70 -12.45 -38.49
C VAL A 94 -2.41 -13.35 -37.49
N GLU A 95 -3.15 -14.36 -38.01
CA GLU A 95 -3.65 -15.46 -37.17
C GLU A 95 -2.51 -16.41 -36.92
N TYR A 96 -2.38 -16.81 -35.67
CA TYR A 96 -1.44 -17.84 -35.20
C TYR A 96 -2.22 -19.05 -34.73
N ASP A 97 -1.74 -20.25 -35.09
CA ASP A 97 -2.35 -21.53 -34.70
C ASP A 97 -1.24 -22.56 -34.38
N ASP A 98 -1.44 -23.37 -33.36
CA ASP A 98 -0.57 -24.48 -32.97
C ASP A 98 -1.40 -25.63 -32.40
N ASP A 99 -0.78 -26.68 -31.85
CA ASP A 99 -1.49 -27.84 -31.30
C ASP A 99 -2.26 -27.53 -29.98
N GLY A 100 -2.05 -26.36 -29.37
CA GLY A 100 -2.70 -25.93 -28.14
C GLY A 100 -2.41 -26.78 -26.90
N VAL A 101 -1.48 -27.73 -26.98
CA VAL A 101 -1.23 -28.74 -25.92
C VAL A 101 0.24 -28.83 -25.53
N THR A 102 1.16 -28.80 -26.53
CA THR A 102 2.59 -28.99 -26.31
C THR A 102 3.39 -27.69 -26.49
N GLU A 103 4.69 -27.75 -26.15
CA GLU A 103 5.61 -26.65 -26.43
C GLU A 103 6.29 -26.77 -27.80
N ALA A 104 5.74 -27.56 -28.72
CA ALA A 104 6.30 -27.78 -30.05
C ALA A 104 6.42 -26.48 -30.88
N TYR A 105 5.62 -25.47 -30.56
CA TYR A 105 5.74 -24.14 -31.17
C TYR A 105 7.14 -23.52 -30.99
N ARG A 106 7.87 -23.86 -29.92
CA ARG A 106 9.28 -23.44 -29.73
C ARG A 106 10.24 -24.01 -30.76
N GLN A 107 9.78 -25.02 -31.53
CA GLN A 107 10.50 -25.67 -32.61
C GLN A 107 9.85 -25.34 -33.97
N GLU A 108 9.21 -24.17 -34.05
CA GLU A 108 8.52 -23.68 -35.26
C GLU A 108 7.33 -24.57 -35.72
N LYS A 109 6.79 -25.42 -34.81
CA LYS A 109 5.59 -26.23 -35.07
C LYS A 109 4.34 -25.39 -34.84
N SER A 110 4.11 -24.44 -35.73
CA SER A 110 2.96 -23.54 -35.74
C SER A 110 2.59 -23.13 -37.17
N VAL A 111 1.42 -22.56 -37.33
CA VAL A 111 0.91 -22.04 -38.59
C VAL A 111 0.56 -20.57 -38.44
N SER A 112 0.92 -19.75 -39.39
CA SER A 112 0.55 -18.34 -39.47
C SER A 112 -0.18 -18.01 -40.74
N THR A 113 -1.27 -17.24 -40.64
CA THR A 113 -2.07 -16.79 -41.77
C THR A 113 -2.18 -15.27 -41.73
N LEU A 114 -1.76 -14.58 -42.82
CA LEU A 114 -1.96 -13.14 -42.94
C LEU A 114 -3.35 -12.87 -43.57
N ILE A 115 -4.13 -12.03 -42.94
CA ILE A 115 -5.43 -11.56 -43.40
C ILE A 115 -5.38 -10.03 -43.51
N GLU A 116 -5.75 -9.52 -44.68
CA GLU A 116 -5.80 -8.09 -44.99
C GLU A 116 -7.20 -7.65 -45.35
N SER A 117 -7.52 -6.40 -45.02
CA SER A 117 -8.79 -5.75 -45.34
C SER A 117 -8.54 -4.34 -45.85
N ASP A 118 -8.91 -4.05 -47.05
CA ASP A 118 -8.69 -2.77 -47.75
C ASP A 118 -10.02 -2.10 -48.12
N VAL A 119 -10.32 -0.98 -47.48
CA VAL A 119 -11.48 -0.14 -47.75
C VAL A 119 -11.11 0.98 -48.76
N ASN A 120 -11.77 0.99 -49.90
CA ASN A 120 -11.69 2.10 -50.82
C ASN A 120 -12.94 2.98 -50.70
N ALA A 121 -12.82 4.05 -49.93
CA ALA A 121 -13.93 4.98 -49.66
C ALA A 121 -14.44 5.68 -50.94
N LYS A 122 -13.55 5.99 -51.90
CA LYS A 122 -13.96 6.65 -53.16
C LYS A 122 -14.82 5.74 -54.06
N LYS A 123 -14.62 4.43 -54.00
CA LYS A 123 -15.36 3.44 -54.77
C LYS A 123 -16.47 2.74 -53.99
N ASN A 124 -16.61 3.06 -52.71
CA ASN A 124 -17.48 2.32 -51.78
C ASN A 124 -17.26 0.80 -51.90
N SER A 125 -16.01 0.36 -51.80
CA SER A 125 -15.67 -1.06 -51.95
C SER A 125 -14.72 -1.52 -50.83
N LEU A 126 -14.80 -2.81 -50.56
CA LEU A 126 -13.93 -3.51 -49.62
C LEU A 126 -13.32 -4.72 -50.33
N THR A 127 -12.02 -4.90 -50.17
CA THR A 127 -11.30 -6.10 -50.58
C THR A 127 -10.74 -6.78 -49.35
N ILE A 128 -11.03 -8.06 -49.14
CA ILE A 128 -10.47 -8.91 -48.11
C ILE A 128 -9.57 -9.93 -48.79
N THR A 129 -8.32 -10.02 -48.33
CA THR A 129 -7.33 -10.99 -48.84
C THR A 129 -6.87 -11.88 -47.69
N ILE A 130 -7.05 -13.19 -47.83
CA ILE A 130 -6.50 -14.18 -46.92
C ILE A 130 -5.37 -14.88 -47.68
N HIS A 131 -4.15 -14.66 -47.21
CA HIS A 131 -2.96 -15.25 -47.84
C HIS A 131 -2.84 -16.73 -47.51
N PRO A 132 -2.06 -17.49 -48.29
CA PRO A 132 -1.75 -18.86 -47.96
C PRO A 132 -1.14 -18.98 -46.57
N ALA A 133 -1.61 -19.95 -45.79
CA ALA A 133 -1.07 -20.22 -44.48
C ALA A 133 0.36 -20.80 -44.57
N ALA A 134 1.26 -20.34 -43.74
CA ALA A 134 2.66 -20.78 -43.66
C ALA A 134 2.94 -21.53 -42.39
N GLY A 135 3.70 -22.63 -42.46
CA GLY A 135 4.05 -23.48 -41.33
C GLY A 135 3.25 -24.79 -41.27
N ASN A 136 3.46 -25.55 -40.21
CA ASN A 136 2.76 -26.82 -39.99
C ASN A 136 2.96 -27.26 -38.51
N PHE A 137 2.02 -28.04 -38.01
CA PHE A 137 2.13 -28.75 -36.72
C PHE A 137 1.37 -30.10 -36.80
N ASP A 138 1.62 -31.00 -35.84
CA ASP A 138 0.99 -32.30 -35.81
C ASP A 138 -0.52 -32.18 -35.54
N GLY A 139 -1.34 -32.73 -36.44
CA GLY A 139 -2.79 -32.61 -36.36
C GLY A 139 -3.37 -31.40 -37.11
N PHE A 140 -2.54 -30.57 -37.78
CA PHE A 140 -3.03 -29.44 -38.53
C PHE A 140 -3.90 -29.86 -39.71
N VAL A 141 -5.12 -29.30 -39.75
CA VAL A 141 -6.06 -29.53 -40.86
C VAL A 141 -5.91 -28.41 -41.86
N LYS A 142 -5.38 -28.73 -43.05
CA LYS A 142 -5.13 -27.75 -44.14
C LYS A 142 -6.36 -27.46 -45.00
N ASP A 143 -7.29 -28.42 -45.15
CA ASP A 143 -8.49 -28.26 -45.92
C ASP A 143 -9.58 -27.62 -45.03
N LYS A 144 -9.70 -26.29 -45.11
CA LYS A 144 -10.64 -25.55 -44.23
C LYS A 144 -11.71 -24.81 -45.05
N LYS A 145 -12.94 -24.85 -44.53
CA LYS A 145 -14.00 -23.90 -44.93
C LYS A 145 -13.66 -22.52 -44.35
N THR A 146 -14.04 -21.46 -45.09
CA THR A 146 -13.80 -20.08 -44.65
C THR A 146 -15.13 -19.36 -44.45
N GLU A 147 -15.41 -18.85 -43.27
CA GLU A 147 -16.53 -17.96 -42.99
C GLU A 147 -15.99 -16.55 -42.70
N LEU A 148 -16.56 -15.53 -43.35
CA LEU A 148 -16.33 -14.13 -43.04
C LEU A 148 -17.61 -13.52 -42.47
N ARG A 149 -17.49 -12.76 -41.40
CA ARG A 149 -18.54 -11.94 -40.79
C ARG A 149 -18.13 -10.48 -40.90
N ILE A 150 -18.65 -9.81 -41.93
CA ILE A 150 -18.26 -8.46 -42.30
C ILE A 150 -19.29 -7.50 -41.73
N ASN A 151 -18.91 -6.66 -40.79
CA ASN A 151 -19.78 -5.62 -40.26
C ASN A 151 -20.02 -4.55 -41.31
N VAL A 152 -21.27 -4.16 -41.50
CA VAL A 152 -21.72 -3.17 -42.49
C VAL A 152 -22.79 -2.28 -41.89
N THR A 153 -23.05 -1.11 -42.48
CA THR A 153 -24.16 -0.22 -42.13
C THR A 153 -25.42 -0.57 -42.90
N GLU A 154 -25.26 -1.03 -44.13
CA GLU A 154 -26.36 -1.36 -45.05
C GLU A 154 -25.99 -2.53 -45.96
N LYS A 155 -26.98 -3.12 -46.62
CA LYS A 155 -26.76 -4.24 -47.55
C LYS A 155 -25.90 -3.81 -48.73
N PRO A 156 -24.76 -4.48 -48.98
CA PRO A 156 -23.92 -4.19 -50.13
C PRO A 156 -24.61 -4.50 -51.45
N LYS A 157 -24.10 -3.88 -52.55
CA LYS A 157 -24.67 -4.06 -53.90
C LYS A 157 -24.31 -5.41 -54.52
N LYS A 158 -23.06 -5.87 -54.30
CA LYS A 158 -22.58 -7.09 -54.92
C LYS A 158 -21.40 -7.67 -54.15
N LEU A 159 -21.33 -8.99 -54.10
CA LEU A 159 -20.19 -9.74 -53.61
C LEU A 159 -19.60 -10.63 -54.69
N SER A 160 -18.28 -10.78 -54.66
CA SER A 160 -17.58 -11.74 -55.50
C SER A 160 -16.39 -12.36 -54.70
N ALA A 161 -16.08 -13.61 -55.02
CA ALA A 161 -14.95 -14.30 -54.41
C ALA A 161 -14.04 -14.94 -55.47
N LYS A 162 -12.76 -15.03 -55.15
CA LYS A 162 -11.74 -15.77 -55.90
C LYS A 162 -10.92 -16.65 -54.99
N ILE A 163 -10.63 -17.85 -55.40
CA ILE A 163 -9.69 -18.76 -54.77
C ILE A 163 -8.55 -19.03 -55.75
N ASN A 164 -7.34 -18.70 -55.38
CA ASN A 164 -6.16 -18.78 -56.27
C ASN A 164 -6.40 -18.11 -57.62
N GLY A 165 -6.98 -16.89 -57.63
CA GLY A 165 -7.32 -16.12 -58.83
C GLY A 165 -8.54 -16.59 -59.62
N LYS A 166 -9.07 -17.80 -59.38
CA LYS A 166 -10.26 -18.34 -60.04
C LYS A 166 -11.53 -17.86 -59.35
N THR A 167 -12.48 -17.36 -60.12
CA THR A 167 -13.77 -16.89 -59.65
C THR A 167 -14.59 -18.04 -59.05
N VAL A 168 -15.11 -17.84 -57.83
CA VAL A 168 -16.08 -18.72 -57.18
C VAL A 168 -17.46 -18.09 -57.29
N LYS A 169 -18.44 -18.83 -57.77
CA LYS A 169 -19.83 -18.35 -57.85
C LYS A 169 -20.44 -18.35 -56.47
N LEU A 170 -20.73 -17.16 -55.93
CA LEU A 170 -21.46 -16.99 -54.68
C LEU A 170 -22.97 -16.94 -54.95
N THR A 171 -23.75 -17.65 -54.10
CA THR A 171 -25.20 -17.64 -54.14
C THR A 171 -25.73 -16.89 -52.92
N GLU A 172 -26.60 -15.91 -53.09
CA GLU A 172 -27.29 -15.23 -52.00
C GLU A 172 -28.33 -16.17 -51.40
N VAL A 173 -28.35 -16.24 -50.05
CA VAL A 173 -29.39 -16.92 -49.25
C VAL A 173 -30.01 -15.92 -48.29
N ASN A 174 -31.28 -16.13 -47.93
CA ASN A 174 -32.05 -15.17 -47.13
C ASN A 174 -32.37 -15.68 -45.71
N THR A 175 -31.83 -16.81 -45.34
CA THR A 175 -32.09 -17.42 -44.02
C THR A 175 -30.83 -17.99 -43.39
N ALA A 176 -30.79 -18.02 -42.08
CA ALA A 176 -29.72 -18.67 -41.29
C ALA A 176 -29.56 -20.15 -41.69
N ASP A 177 -30.64 -20.88 -41.86
CA ASP A 177 -30.64 -22.31 -42.25
C ASP A 177 -30.04 -22.48 -43.66
N GLY A 178 -30.42 -21.65 -44.60
CA GLY A 178 -29.80 -21.63 -45.95
C GLY A 178 -28.30 -21.35 -45.93
N PHE A 179 -27.87 -20.46 -45.06
CA PHE A 179 -26.45 -20.17 -44.84
C PHE A 179 -25.71 -21.34 -44.18
N LEU A 180 -26.28 -21.95 -43.17
CA LEU A 180 -25.65 -23.08 -42.46
C LEU A 180 -25.47 -24.30 -43.36
N LYS A 181 -26.45 -24.61 -44.21
CA LYS A 181 -26.43 -25.78 -45.11
C LYS A 181 -25.72 -25.50 -46.44
N GLY A 182 -25.63 -24.24 -46.87
CA GLY A 182 -25.05 -23.85 -48.15
C GLY A 182 -23.54 -23.87 -48.17
N GLU A 183 -22.99 -24.00 -49.42
CA GLU A 183 -21.55 -23.81 -49.71
C GLU A 183 -21.42 -22.75 -50.80
N ASN A 184 -20.39 -21.92 -50.72
CA ASN A 184 -20.18 -20.76 -51.57
C ASN A 184 -21.41 -19.84 -51.60
N VAL A 185 -21.85 -19.47 -50.39
CA VAL A 185 -23.04 -18.64 -50.14
C VAL A 185 -22.69 -17.38 -49.41
N PHE A 186 -23.55 -16.35 -49.55
CA PHE A 186 -23.54 -15.21 -48.65
C PHE A 186 -24.95 -14.87 -48.16
N TRP A 187 -24.99 -14.24 -46.97
CA TRP A 187 -26.22 -13.83 -46.32
C TRP A 187 -26.07 -12.44 -45.71
N TYR A 188 -27.00 -11.54 -45.97
CA TYR A 188 -27.12 -10.27 -45.27
C TYR A 188 -28.00 -10.47 -44.04
N GLU A 189 -27.36 -10.46 -42.86
CA GLU A 189 -28.03 -10.55 -41.58
C GLU A 189 -28.23 -9.11 -41.05
N GLU A 190 -29.46 -8.58 -41.20
CA GLU A 190 -29.81 -7.20 -40.87
C GLU A 190 -29.76 -6.97 -39.36
N THR A 191 -30.18 -7.97 -38.57
CA THR A 191 -30.26 -7.93 -37.10
C THR A 191 -29.60 -9.16 -36.50
N PRO A 192 -28.26 -9.19 -36.40
CA PRO A 192 -27.55 -10.30 -35.76
C PRO A 192 -28.02 -10.51 -34.35
N ASN A 193 -28.46 -11.73 -34.00
CA ASN A 193 -28.94 -12.06 -32.68
C ASN A 193 -27.83 -12.70 -31.84
N LEU A 194 -27.19 -11.91 -30.96
CA LEU A 194 -26.19 -12.40 -30.01
C LEU A 194 -26.79 -13.16 -28.83
N ASN A 195 -28.10 -13.02 -28.61
CA ASN A 195 -28.82 -13.68 -27.50
C ASN A 195 -29.49 -15.01 -27.89
N LYS A 196 -29.20 -15.54 -29.08
CA LYS A 196 -29.84 -16.76 -29.62
C LYS A 196 -29.60 -18.04 -28.79
N PHE A 197 -28.65 -18.01 -27.87
CA PHE A 197 -28.32 -19.12 -26.96
C PHE A 197 -28.88 -18.94 -25.55
N ALA A 198 -29.65 -17.88 -25.31
CA ALA A 198 -30.29 -17.69 -24.02
C ALA A 198 -31.20 -18.88 -23.68
N THR A 199 -31.16 -19.32 -22.43
CA THR A 199 -31.98 -20.43 -21.97
C THR A 199 -33.46 -20.06 -22.08
N LYS A 200 -34.22 -20.89 -22.78
CA LYS A 200 -35.67 -20.71 -22.94
C LYS A 200 -36.40 -20.68 -21.57
N GLY A 201 -37.21 -19.66 -21.36
CA GLY A 201 -37.90 -19.42 -20.10
C GLY A 201 -37.09 -18.69 -19.05
N SER A 202 -35.84 -18.37 -19.30
CA SER A 202 -35.03 -17.52 -18.41
C SER A 202 -35.40 -16.05 -18.58
N GLU A 203 -35.06 -15.23 -17.58
CA GLU A 203 -35.19 -13.77 -17.68
C GLU A 203 -34.38 -13.15 -18.84
N PHE A 204 -33.34 -13.83 -19.25
CA PHE A 204 -32.47 -13.38 -20.34
C PHE A 204 -33.03 -13.67 -21.73
N GLU A 205 -34.03 -14.55 -21.88
CA GLU A 205 -34.63 -14.87 -23.19
C GLU A 205 -35.18 -13.63 -23.91
N LYS A 206 -35.67 -12.66 -23.14
CA LYS A 206 -36.28 -11.42 -23.68
C LYS A 206 -35.31 -10.27 -23.85
N VAL A 207 -34.05 -10.44 -23.48
CA VAL A 207 -33.05 -9.38 -23.60
C VAL A 207 -32.72 -9.17 -25.10
N THR A 208 -32.92 -7.95 -25.58
CA THR A 208 -32.56 -7.55 -26.92
C THR A 208 -31.13 -7.04 -26.94
N ILE A 209 -30.26 -7.75 -27.64
CA ILE A 209 -28.89 -7.35 -27.90
C ILE A 209 -28.78 -6.89 -29.34
N THR A 210 -28.50 -5.61 -29.57
CA THR A 210 -28.41 -4.99 -30.86
C THR A 210 -26.95 -4.93 -31.32
N LYS A 211 -26.68 -5.39 -32.53
CA LYS A 211 -25.38 -5.31 -33.18
C LYS A 211 -25.51 -4.68 -34.58
N ASN A 212 -24.38 -4.24 -35.14
CA ASN A 212 -24.34 -3.79 -36.52
C ASN A 212 -24.82 -4.91 -37.49
N PRO A 213 -25.51 -4.57 -38.58
CA PRO A 213 -25.77 -5.54 -39.64
C PRO A 213 -24.48 -6.21 -40.12
N GLN A 214 -24.57 -7.45 -40.54
CA GLN A 214 -23.43 -8.22 -41.03
C GLN A 214 -23.72 -8.83 -42.40
N VAL A 215 -22.70 -8.86 -43.23
CA VAL A 215 -22.66 -9.75 -44.40
C VAL A 215 -21.81 -10.96 -44.00
N ARG A 216 -22.45 -12.12 -44.06
CA ARG A 216 -21.77 -13.38 -43.81
C ARG A 216 -21.47 -14.07 -45.13
N VAL A 217 -20.21 -14.50 -45.34
CA VAL A 217 -19.78 -15.21 -46.55
C VAL A 217 -19.21 -16.55 -46.12
N LYS A 218 -19.65 -17.64 -46.72
CA LYS A 218 -19.11 -18.97 -46.47
C LYS A 218 -18.60 -19.57 -47.76
N LEU A 219 -17.34 -19.99 -47.78
CA LEU A 219 -16.69 -20.62 -48.90
C LEU A 219 -16.44 -22.10 -48.59
N ALA A 220 -16.57 -22.93 -49.63
CA ALA A 220 -16.24 -24.36 -49.54
C ALA A 220 -14.80 -24.61 -49.09
N ALA A 221 -14.56 -25.81 -48.56
CA ALA A 221 -13.23 -26.18 -48.08
C ALA A 221 -12.18 -26.13 -49.21
N THR A 222 -11.01 -25.65 -48.89
CA THR A 222 -9.85 -25.58 -49.78
C THR A 222 -8.55 -25.71 -48.98
N ASP A 223 -7.50 -26.20 -49.64
CA ASP A 223 -6.16 -26.22 -49.04
C ASP A 223 -5.69 -24.78 -48.83
N ILE A 224 -5.73 -24.35 -47.55
CA ILE A 224 -5.39 -22.99 -47.16
C ILE A 224 -3.90 -22.69 -47.20
N THR A 225 -3.05 -23.70 -47.28
CA THR A 225 -1.59 -23.53 -47.45
C THR A 225 -1.17 -23.26 -48.86
N ALA A 226 -2.00 -23.69 -49.86
CA ALA A 226 -1.74 -23.56 -51.27
C ALA A 226 -2.51 -22.39 -51.93
N HIS A 227 -3.63 -21.95 -51.33
CA HIS A 227 -4.59 -21.11 -52.03
C HIS A 227 -4.85 -19.78 -51.30
N GLN A 228 -4.58 -18.67 -51.98
CA GLN A 228 -5.05 -17.35 -51.57
C GLN A 228 -6.57 -17.21 -51.80
N THR A 229 -7.27 -16.65 -50.80
CA THR A 229 -8.69 -16.33 -50.91
C THR A 229 -8.86 -14.80 -50.98
N THR A 230 -9.66 -14.30 -51.93
CA THR A 230 -10.01 -12.88 -52.04
C THR A 230 -11.52 -12.72 -52.11
N VAL A 231 -12.08 -11.84 -51.29
CA VAL A 231 -13.50 -11.46 -51.33
C VAL A 231 -13.59 -9.96 -51.57
N ASN A 232 -14.39 -9.57 -52.59
CA ASN A 232 -14.65 -8.17 -52.90
C ASN A 232 -16.13 -7.85 -52.62
N VAL A 233 -16.36 -6.71 -52.00
CA VAL A 233 -17.69 -6.19 -51.64
C VAL A 233 -17.88 -4.83 -52.31
N GLU A 234 -18.77 -4.73 -53.26
CA GLU A 234 -19.15 -3.49 -53.94
C GLU A 234 -20.35 -2.84 -53.25
N GLY A 235 -20.35 -1.51 -53.10
CA GLY A 235 -21.34 -0.78 -52.31
C GLY A 235 -21.12 -0.98 -50.80
N PHE A 236 -19.89 -1.22 -50.41
CA PHE A 236 -19.51 -1.38 -48.98
C PHE A 236 -19.60 -0.04 -48.24
N ARG A 237 -20.25 -0.07 -47.08
CA ARG A 237 -20.27 1.02 -46.14
C ARG A 237 -20.29 0.45 -44.70
N PHE A 238 -19.42 0.97 -43.87
CA PHE A 238 -19.43 0.67 -42.45
C PHE A 238 -19.17 1.95 -41.64
N GLU A 239 -20.22 2.45 -41.01
CA GLU A 239 -20.19 3.62 -40.11
C GLU A 239 -20.85 3.22 -38.79
N PRO A 240 -20.05 2.85 -37.77
CA PRO A 240 -20.57 2.50 -36.44
C PRO A 240 -21.43 3.64 -35.89
N ALA A 241 -22.53 3.29 -35.24
CA ALA A 241 -23.51 4.25 -34.76
C ALA A 241 -23.01 5.00 -33.52
N ASP A 242 -23.39 6.27 -33.41
CA ASP A 242 -23.26 7.12 -32.24
C ASP A 242 -24.65 7.36 -31.67
N ARG A 243 -25.15 6.40 -30.86
CA ARG A 243 -26.54 6.39 -30.38
C ARG A 243 -26.70 6.97 -28.97
N TYR A 244 -25.61 7.23 -28.28
CA TYR A 244 -25.64 7.81 -26.94
C TYR A 244 -25.68 9.34 -26.95
N ARG A 245 -25.55 9.97 -28.12
CA ARG A 245 -25.81 11.39 -28.37
C ARG A 245 -27.16 11.52 -29.07
N VAL A 246 -28.17 11.99 -28.36
CA VAL A 246 -29.56 12.01 -28.89
C VAL A 246 -30.16 13.41 -28.84
N SER A 247 -29.83 14.22 -27.85
CA SER A 247 -30.34 15.57 -27.66
C SER A 247 -29.75 16.53 -28.68
N THR A 248 -30.53 17.49 -29.11
CA THR A 248 -30.14 18.57 -30.02
C THR A 248 -30.39 19.95 -29.42
N GLY A 249 -29.75 20.96 -29.97
CA GLY A 249 -29.87 22.35 -29.58
C GLY A 249 -28.59 22.90 -28.93
N ALA A 250 -28.56 24.21 -28.77
CA ALA A 250 -27.40 24.92 -28.24
C ALA A 250 -27.09 24.49 -26.78
N LEU A 251 -25.82 24.38 -26.49
CA LEU A 251 -25.29 24.08 -25.14
C LEU A 251 -24.63 25.32 -24.56
N THR A 252 -24.86 25.57 -23.28
CA THR A 252 -24.11 26.56 -22.50
C THR A 252 -23.01 25.86 -21.71
N ALA A 253 -21.92 26.59 -21.38
CA ALA A 253 -20.94 26.08 -20.43
C ALA A 253 -21.61 25.77 -19.10
N PRO A 254 -21.24 24.67 -18.40
CA PRO A 254 -21.77 24.36 -17.09
C PRO A 254 -21.57 25.51 -16.09
N GLN A 255 -22.64 25.94 -15.43
CA GLN A 255 -22.62 27.02 -14.45
C GLN A 255 -22.31 26.48 -13.05
N ASN A 256 -21.85 27.35 -12.14
CA ASN A 256 -21.52 27.02 -10.75
C ASN A 256 -20.56 25.81 -10.62
N ALA A 257 -19.66 25.69 -11.61
CA ALA A 257 -18.67 24.60 -11.61
C ALA A 257 -17.61 24.87 -10.52
N GLN A 258 -17.55 24.01 -9.49
CA GLN A 258 -16.66 24.15 -8.33
C GLN A 258 -16.46 22.82 -7.59
N VAL A 259 -15.52 22.83 -6.64
CA VAL A 259 -15.46 21.81 -5.58
C VAL A 259 -15.90 22.47 -4.28
N MET A 260 -17.03 22.07 -3.75
CA MET A 260 -17.55 22.59 -2.48
C MET A 260 -16.68 22.10 -1.30
N GLU A 261 -16.69 22.83 -0.18
CA GLU A 261 -15.82 22.53 0.97
C GLU A 261 -16.03 21.10 1.53
N GLU A 262 -17.27 20.62 1.57
CA GLU A 262 -17.60 19.25 1.98
C GLU A 262 -17.20 18.17 0.98
N ASN A 263 -16.79 18.55 -0.21
CA ASN A 263 -16.34 17.68 -1.30
C ASN A 263 -14.84 17.79 -1.56
N ARG A 264 -14.13 18.50 -0.70
CA ARG A 264 -12.68 18.75 -0.75
C ARG A 264 -12.01 18.06 0.41
N GLU A 265 -11.21 17.05 0.14
CA GLU A 265 -10.45 16.29 1.14
C GLU A 265 -8.95 16.30 0.82
N ALA A 266 -8.13 15.64 1.64
CA ALA A 266 -6.68 15.60 1.44
C ALA A 266 -6.28 14.79 0.19
N TYR A 267 -7.04 13.75 -0.14
CA TYR A 267 -6.72 12.80 -1.22
C TYR A 267 -7.84 12.63 -2.23
N THR A 268 -8.94 13.34 -2.06
CA THR A 268 -10.10 13.26 -2.94
C THR A 268 -10.70 14.64 -3.22
N LEU A 269 -11.16 14.83 -4.45
CA LEU A 269 -11.90 16.01 -4.88
C LEU A 269 -13.12 15.56 -5.68
N LYS A 270 -14.26 16.22 -5.44
CA LYS A 270 -15.50 15.99 -6.17
C LYS A 270 -16.00 17.28 -6.79
N PRO A 271 -15.50 17.63 -8.01
CA PRO A 271 -16.08 18.74 -8.76
C PRO A 271 -17.55 18.51 -9.07
N THR A 272 -18.33 19.57 -8.95
CA THR A 272 -19.78 19.64 -9.19
C THR A 272 -20.12 20.81 -10.07
N TRP A 273 -21.25 20.76 -10.77
CA TRP A 273 -21.75 21.83 -11.66
C TRP A 273 -23.27 21.75 -11.81
N ASP A 274 -23.88 22.79 -12.35
CA ASP A 274 -25.30 22.81 -12.64
C ASP A 274 -25.63 22.00 -13.89
N LYS A 275 -26.81 21.41 -13.92
CA LYS A 275 -27.32 20.67 -15.07
C LYS A 275 -27.53 21.62 -16.27
N VAL A 276 -26.97 21.24 -17.41
CA VAL A 276 -27.12 21.98 -18.69
C VAL A 276 -28.28 21.39 -19.48
N THR A 277 -29.18 22.25 -19.94
CA THR A 277 -30.30 21.86 -20.81
C THR A 277 -29.76 21.32 -22.15
N ASN A 278 -30.39 20.29 -22.68
CA ASN A 278 -30.02 19.58 -23.92
C ASN A 278 -28.67 18.84 -23.84
N ALA A 279 -27.99 18.75 -22.69
CA ALA A 279 -26.82 17.89 -22.53
C ALA A 279 -27.24 16.42 -22.41
N ASP A 280 -26.60 15.55 -23.17
CA ASP A 280 -26.70 14.09 -23.02
C ASP A 280 -25.75 13.61 -21.92
N PHE A 281 -24.57 14.21 -21.83
CA PHE A 281 -23.53 13.92 -20.83
C PHE A 281 -22.53 15.07 -20.74
N TYR A 282 -21.57 14.92 -19.84
CA TYR A 282 -20.47 15.87 -19.64
C TYR A 282 -19.12 15.23 -19.92
N GLU A 283 -18.16 16.08 -20.22
CA GLU A 283 -16.74 15.73 -20.32
C GLU A 283 -15.95 16.56 -19.33
N ILE A 284 -14.96 15.91 -18.64
CA ILE A 284 -14.00 16.59 -17.76
C ILE A 284 -12.59 16.34 -18.32
N GLU A 285 -11.82 17.39 -18.47
CA GLU A 285 -10.38 17.32 -18.68
C GLU A 285 -9.67 17.45 -17.33
N PHE A 286 -8.86 16.45 -16.97
CA PHE A 286 -8.07 16.41 -15.76
C PHE A 286 -6.78 15.65 -15.99
N GLY A 287 -5.62 16.21 -15.56
CA GLY A 287 -4.31 15.55 -15.70
C GLY A 287 -3.93 15.19 -17.14
N GLY A 288 -4.40 15.94 -18.13
CA GLY A 288 -4.17 15.64 -19.55
C GLY A 288 -5.05 14.51 -20.12
N MET A 289 -5.99 13.98 -19.33
CA MET A 289 -6.92 12.93 -19.70
C MET A 289 -8.34 13.49 -19.82
N LEU A 290 -9.09 13.04 -20.82
CA LEU A 290 -10.50 13.38 -21.01
C LEU A 290 -11.39 12.27 -20.43
N TYR A 291 -12.16 12.59 -19.42
CA TYR A 291 -13.24 11.76 -18.86
C TYR A 291 -14.53 12.11 -19.58
N THR A 292 -15.22 11.12 -20.11
CA THR A 292 -16.42 11.34 -20.95
C THR A 292 -17.61 10.49 -20.50
N THR A 293 -18.75 10.70 -21.14
CA THR A 293 -20.04 10.03 -20.86
C THR A 293 -20.55 10.18 -19.43
N ILE A 294 -20.12 11.24 -18.73
CA ILE A 294 -20.55 11.55 -17.35
C ILE A 294 -22.00 12.06 -17.38
N ARG A 295 -22.96 11.29 -16.86
CA ARG A 295 -24.38 11.64 -16.84
C ARG A 295 -24.80 12.39 -15.58
N ASN A 296 -24.00 12.29 -14.51
CA ASN A 296 -24.19 13.06 -13.29
C ASN A 296 -23.65 14.48 -13.45
N THR A 297 -24.01 15.38 -12.56
CA THR A 297 -23.44 16.72 -12.46
C THR A 297 -22.24 16.77 -11.50
N TYR A 298 -21.52 15.69 -11.40
CA TYR A 298 -20.29 15.55 -10.60
C TYR A 298 -19.46 14.36 -11.09
N LEU A 299 -18.18 14.35 -10.70
CA LEU A 299 -17.31 13.20 -10.77
C LEU A 299 -16.40 13.20 -9.53
N LEU A 300 -16.12 12.04 -8.95
CA LEU A 300 -15.18 11.89 -7.85
C LEU A 300 -13.80 11.50 -8.38
N PHE A 301 -12.77 12.23 -7.96
CA PHE A 301 -11.37 11.91 -8.17
C PHE A 301 -10.74 11.53 -6.84
N ASP A 302 -10.06 10.40 -6.80
CA ASP A 302 -9.32 9.87 -5.66
C ASP A 302 -7.84 9.65 -5.99
N GLY A 303 -7.05 9.24 -5.01
CA GLY A 303 -5.61 9.02 -5.17
C GLY A 303 -4.82 10.30 -5.47
N LEU A 304 -5.33 11.46 -5.06
CA LEU A 304 -4.67 12.76 -5.19
C LEU A 304 -3.63 12.96 -4.08
N GLU A 305 -2.78 13.98 -4.23
CA GLU A 305 -1.82 14.39 -3.20
C GLU A 305 -2.42 15.49 -2.33
N ALA A 306 -2.08 15.49 -1.03
CA ALA A 306 -2.51 16.53 -0.09
C ALA A 306 -1.84 17.90 -0.42
N GLU A 307 -2.48 18.99 -0.02
CA GLU A 307 -2.01 20.37 -0.19
C GLU A 307 -1.57 20.73 -1.62
N THR A 308 -2.13 20.02 -2.61
CA THR A 308 -1.73 20.13 -4.02
C THR A 308 -2.81 20.84 -4.83
N PRO A 309 -2.45 21.85 -5.65
CA PRO A 309 -3.39 22.52 -6.53
C PRO A 309 -3.73 21.66 -7.73
N TYR A 310 -5.03 21.56 -8.04
CA TYR A 310 -5.56 20.85 -9.19
C TYR A 310 -6.46 21.75 -10.03
N SER A 311 -6.47 21.51 -11.34
CA SER A 311 -7.31 22.21 -12.31
C SER A 311 -8.15 21.18 -13.07
N PHE A 312 -9.44 21.44 -13.15
CA PHE A 312 -10.41 20.70 -13.94
C PHE A 312 -11.07 21.61 -14.95
N LYS A 313 -11.45 21.07 -16.12
CA LYS A 313 -12.31 21.75 -17.07
C LYS A 313 -13.50 20.84 -17.37
N VAL A 314 -14.71 21.37 -17.31
CA VAL A 314 -15.94 20.62 -17.59
C VAL A 314 -16.73 21.26 -18.71
N ARG A 315 -17.30 20.43 -19.60
CA ARG A 315 -18.18 20.88 -20.69
C ARG A 315 -19.36 19.92 -20.87
N ALA A 316 -20.43 20.44 -21.44
CA ALA A 316 -21.61 19.67 -21.86
C ALA A 316 -21.46 19.15 -23.30
N VAL A 317 -22.07 18.01 -23.58
CA VAL A 317 -22.02 17.34 -24.88
C VAL A 317 -23.41 16.87 -25.30
N ASN A 318 -23.76 17.05 -26.57
CA ASN A 318 -24.93 16.45 -27.20
C ASN A 318 -24.62 16.06 -28.66
N LYS A 319 -25.66 15.74 -29.46
CA LYS A 319 -25.52 15.37 -30.84
C LYS A 319 -24.99 16.48 -31.74
N ASP A 320 -25.35 17.72 -31.44
CA ASP A 320 -24.96 18.90 -32.26
C ASP A 320 -23.56 19.43 -31.94
N GLY A 321 -22.96 18.98 -30.81
CA GLY A 321 -21.60 19.36 -30.46
C GLY A 321 -21.31 19.41 -28.96
N VAL A 322 -20.44 20.36 -28.59
CA VAL A 322 -19.97 20.56 -27.22
C VAL A 322 -20.10 22.03 -26.83
N SER A 323 -20.28 22.31 -25.54
CA SER A 323 -20.24 23.66 -25.01
C SER A 323 -18.80 24.17 -24.87
N ASP A 324 -18.65 25.45 -24.53
CA ASP A 324 -17.43 26.00 -23.97
C ASP A 324 -17.11 25.31 -22.64
N TRP A 325 -15.84 25.38 -22.25
CA TRP A 325 -15.35 24.84 -20.99
C TRP A 325 -15.69 25.76 -19.80
N ALA A 326 -16.10 25.19 -18.68
CA ALA A 326 -16.05 25.82 -17.36
C ALA A 326 -14.81 25.31 -16.64
N GLU A 327 -14.02 26.22 -16.04
CA GLU A 327 -12.77 25.89 -15.36
C GLU A 327 -12.97 25.89 -13.83
N ILE A 328 -12.35 24.94 -13.15
CA ILE A 328 -12.35 24.77 -11.69
C ILE A 328 -10.90 24.68 -11.24
N GLN A 329 -10.51 25.52 -10.28
CA GLN A 329 -9.22 25.42 -9.61
C GLN A 329 -9.45 25.23 -8.12
N VAL A 330 -8.74 24.25 -7.53
CA VAL A 330 -8.90 23.88 -6.12
C VAL A 330 -7.62 23.24 -5.61
N THR A 331 -7.30 23.49 -4.34
CA THR A 331 -6.20 22.82 -3.65
C THR A 331 -6.79 21.79 -2.68
N THR A 332 -6.26 20.57 -2.64
CA THR A 332 -6.64 19.54 -1.65
C THR A 332 -6.34 20.02 -0.22
N LYS A 333 -7.03 19.45 0.77
CA LYS A 333 -6.72 19.72 2.19
C LYS A 333 -5.37 19.12 2.57
N ALA A 334 -4.80 19.61 3.69
CA ALA A 334 -3.67 18.98 4.34
C ALA A 334 -4.03 17.56 4.80
N ASN A 335 -3.02 16.69 4.85
CA ASN A 335 -3.20 15.36 5.41
C ASN A 335 -3.48 15.45 6.92
N PRO A 336 -4.65 15.07 7.42
CA PRO A 336 -4.96 15.16 8.83
C PRO A 336 -4.08 14.25 9.70
N LEU A 337 -3.41 13.27 9.11
CA LEU A 337 -2.55 12.29 9.78
C LEU A 337 -1.05 12.45 9.41
N GLU A 338 -0.65 13.56 8.79
CA GLU A 338 0.72 13.78 8.32
C GLU A 338 1.78 13.61 9.43
N PHE A 339 1.48 14.10 10.63
CA PHE A 339 2.39 14.01 11.78
C PHE A 339 2.02 12.92 12.77
N ALA A 340 1.11 12.00 12.38
CA ALA A 340 0.77 10.85 13.19
C ALA A 340 1.93 9.84 13.19
N ILE A 341 2.32 9.38 14.39
CA ILE A 341 3.41 8.42 14.57
C ILE A 341 2.89 7.04 14.19
N GLN A 342 3.59 6.36 13.29
CA GLN A 342 3.22 5.04 12.80
C GLN A 342 4.03 3.92 13.47
N GLY A 343 3.53 2.68 13.38
CA GLY A 343 4.21 1.49 13.90
C GLY A 343 4.23 1.40 15.42
N ILE A 344 3.38 2.17 16.12
CA ILE A 344 3.24 2.14 17.56
C ILE A 344 2.51 0.88 18.03
N GLU A 345 2.73 0.47 19.26
CA GLU A 345 2.10 -0.69 19.88
C GLU A 345 1.55 -0.34 21.26
N GLY A 346 0.50 -1.05 21.68
CA GLY A 346 -0.12 -0.87 22.99
C GLY A 346 -0.15 -2.12 23.85
N GLU A 347 -0.05 -1.92 25.15
CA GLU A 347 -0.27 -2.94 26.17
C GLU A 347 -1.36 -2.46 27.14
N SER A 348 -2.32 -3.32 27.44
CA SER A 348 -3.37 -3.02 28.43
C SER A 348 -3.25 -3.95 29.62
N THR A 349 -3.42 -3.41 30.83
CA THR A 349 -3.48 -4.21 32.07
C THR A 349 -4.76 -5.06 32.15
N ALA A 350 -5.81 -4.66 31.43
CA ALA A 350 -7.03 -5.47 31.27
C ALA A 350 -6.93 -6.36 30.03
N PRO A 351 -7.38 -7.63 30.10
CA PRO A 351 -7.38 -8.51 28.94
C PRO A 351 -8.33 -8.02 27.84
N SER A 352 -7.95 -8.19 26.58
CA SER A 352 -8.81 -7.90 25.43
C SER A 352 -9.82 -9.02 25.17
N GLN A 353 -10.94 -8.69 24.56
CA GLN A 353 -11.87 -9.65 23.98
C GLN A 353 -11.20 -10.36 22.81
N GLY A 354 -11.46 -11.68 22.62
CA GLY A 354 -10.90 -12.45 21.52
C GLY A 354 -11.17 -11.81 20.16
N GLY A 355 -10.12 -11.63 19.35
CA GLY A 355 -10.19 -10.95 18.05
C GLY A 355 -10.15 -9.41 18.10
N PHE A 356 -10.25 -8.79 19.28
CA PHE A 356 -10.33 -7.35 19.50
C PHE A 356 -9.13 -6.85 20.32
N GLY A 357 -7.92 -7.22 19.89
CA GLY A 357 -6.66 -6.90 20.58
C GLY A 357 -6.34 -5.41 20.60
N VAL A 358 -5.54 -5.00 21.61
CA VAL A 358 -5.21 -3.59 21.85
C VAL A 358 -4.53 -2.90 20.65
N ASN A 359 -3.74 -3.63 19.87
CA ASN A 359 -3.07 -3.07 18.68
C ASN A 359 -4.01 -2.70 17.55
N ARG A 360 -5.31 -3.04 17.64
CA ARG A 360 -6.36 -2.50 16.76
C ARG A 360 -6.57 -0.99 16.91
N LEU A 361 -6.07 -0.39 18.00
CA LEU A 361 -6.06 1.08 18.17
C LEU A 361 -4.99 1.78 17.30
N PHE A 362 -4.08 1.05 16.69
CA PHE A 362 -2.87 1.60 16.07
C PHE A 362 -2.62 1.07 14.65
N ASP A 363 -3.62 0.43 14.03
CA ASP A 363 -3.47 -0.18 12.71
C ASP A 363 -3.87 0.76 11.55
N PHE A 364 -4.32 1.97 11.85
CA PHE A 364 -4.77 2.99 10.88
C PHE A 364 -5.96 2.52 10.03
N ALA A 365 -6.78 1.60 10.56
CA ALA A 365 -7.93 1.00 9.88
C ALA A 365 -9.26 1.36 10.56
N GLU A 366 -9.70 2.61 10.44
CA GLU A 366 -10.90 3.14 11.11
C GLU A 366 -12.19 2.33 10.87
N SER A 367 -12.28 1.62 9.76
CA SER A 367 -13.45 0.80 9.40
C SER A 367 -13.33 -0.66 9.85
N GLY A 368 -12.23 -1.02 10.52
CA GLY A 368 -11.96 -2.38 10.98
C GLY A 368 -12.62 -2.76 12.30
N ASP A 369 -12.20 -3.90 12.84
CA ASP A 369 -12.59 -4.34 14.17
C ASP A 369 -11.94 -3.45 15.24
N ASN A 370 -12.73 -3.04 16.24
CA ASN A 370 -12.25 -2.18 17.34
C ASN A 370 -11.45 -2.97 18.37
N TRP A 371 -10.57 -2.29 19.12
CA TRP A 371 -10.13 -2.81 20.42
C TRP A 371 -11.31 -2.82 21.39
N HIS A 372 -11.42 -3.87 22.21
CA HIS A 372 -12.39 -3.95 23.30
C HIS A 372 -11.84 -4.81 24.44
N THR A 373 -11.97 -4.35 25.67
CA THR A 373 -11.66 -5.14 26.87
C THR A 373 -12.64 -6.31 27.01
N LYS A 374 -12.20 -7.40 27.63
CA LYS A 374 -12.96 -8.64 27.75
C LYS A 374 -14.30 -8.46 28.46
N TYR A 375 -15.37 -8.98 27.88
CA TYR A 375 -16.70 -8.96 28.50
C TYR A 375 -16.73 -9.67 29.86
N ARG A 376 -17.51 -9.13 30.79
CA ARG A 376 -17.69 -9.64 32.17
C ARG A 376 -16.41 -9.61 33.03
N ALA A 377 -15.34 -8.99 32.59
CA ALA A 377 -14.22 -8.61 33.43
C ALA A 377 -14.48 -7.19 33.96
N ASN A 378 -14.22 -6.93 35.22
CA ASN A 378 -14.13 -5.56 35.74
C ASN A 378 -12.85 -4.95 35.16
N ALA A 379 -12.97 -4.34 33.99
CA ALA A 379 -11.82 -3.89 33.21
C ALA A 379 -11.25 -2.56 33.73
N ILE A 380 -12.09 -1.73 34.36
CA ILE A 380 -11.73 -0.39 34.82
C ILE A 380 -11.61 -0.37 36.35
N PRO A 381 -10.58 0.28 36.94
CA PRO A 381 -9.54 1.06 36.25
C PRO A 381 -8.51 0.17 35.55
N LEU A 382 -7.93 0.70 34.47
CA LEU A 382 -6.88 0.03 33.70
C LEU A 382 -5.83 1.03 33.23
N ASP A 383 -4.62 0.54 32.96
CA ASP A 383 -3.59 1.27 32.26
C ASP A 383 -3.49 0.75 30.82
N LEU A 384 -3.51 1.69 29.86
CA LEU A 384 -3.12 1.49 28.48
C LEU A 384 -1.76 2.16 28.28
N VAL A 385 -0.71 1.36 28.09
CA VAL A 385 0.65 1.84 27.82
C VAL A 385 0.93 1.74 26.33
N ILE A 386 1.37 2.83 25.73
CA ILE A 386 1.65 2.97 24.31
C ILE A 386 3.17 3.12 24.14
N ASP A 387 3.80 2.24 23.35
CA ASP A 387 5.20 2.35 22.93
C ASP A 387 5.25 2.95 21.53
N LEU A 388 5.77 4.15 21.41
CA LEU A 388 5.93 4.87 20.16
C LEU A 388 7.07 4.32 19.29
N LYS A 389 7.86 3.37 19.80
CA LYS A 389 9.07 2.77 19.19
C LYS A 389 10.23 3.74 19.03
N THR A 390 9.95 5.00 18.82
CA THR A 390 10.91 6.10 18.71
C THR A 390 10.64 7.16 19.77
N VAL A 391 11.64 7.97 20.07
CA VAL A 391 11.47 9.15 20.91
C VAL A 391 10.97 10.30 20.04
N ASN A 392 9.91 10.95 20.49
CA ASN A 392 9.23 12.01 19.77
C ASN A 392 8.94 13.21 20.68
N GLN A 393 8.91 14.40 20.12
CA GLN A 393 8.32 15.55 20.78
C GLN A 393 6.82 15.50 20.54
N LEU A 394 6.04 15.31 21.61
CA LEU A 394 4.61 15.04 21.54
C LEU A 394 3.81 16.33 21.38
N ASP A 395 2.87 16.33 20.42
CA ASP A 395 1.90 17.40 20.21
C ASP A 395 0.57 17.06 20.89
N LYS A 396 -0.09 16.03 20.42
CA LYS A 396 -1.42 15.59 20.86
C LYS A 396 -1.66 14.12 20.55
N PHE A 397 -2.78 13.59 21.04
CA PHE A 397 -3.34 12.37 20.48
C PHE A 397 -4.84 12.53 20.23
N HIS A 398 -5.34 11.79 19.22
CA HIS A 398 -6.76 11.65 18.91
C HIS A 398 -7.21 10.25 19.29
N TYR A 399 -8.21 10.15 20.15
CA TYR A 399 -8.90 8.90 20.42
C TYR A 399 -10.23 8.90 19.65
N LEU A 400 -10.44 7.88 18.82
CA LEU A 400 -11.65 7.65 18.06
C LEU A 400 -12.51 6.61 18.77
N PRO A 401 -13.58 7.03 19.49
CA PRO A 401 -14.48 6.11 20.11
C PRO A 401 -15.30 5.34 19.09
N ARG A 402 -16.09 4.38 19.54
CA ARG A 402 -17.12 3.75 18.73
C ARG A 402 -18.14 4.79 18.23
N THR A 403 -18.58 4.68 17.00
CA THR A 403 -19.53 5.64 16.39
C THR A 403 -20.88 5.67 17.11
N ASP A 404 -21.29 4.55 17.74
CA ASP A 404 -22.53 4.42 18.52
C ASP A 404 -22.39 4.89 19.98
N ALA A 405 -21.22 5.37 20.39
CA ALA A 405 -20.90 5.67 21.79
C ALA A 405 -21.31 4.55 22.77
N GLY A 406 -21.19 3.31 22.32
CA GLY A 406 -21.60 2.10 23.03
C GLY A 406 -20.62 1.67 24.13
N ASN A 407 -20.76 0.41 24.55
CA ASN A 407 -19.90 -0.16 25.60
C ASN A 407 -18.43 0.01 25.27
N GLY A 408 -17.65 0.44 26.27
CA GLY A 408 -16.22 0.65 26.18
C GLY A 408 -15.80 2.06 25.73
N THR A 409 -16.72 2.96 25.37
CA THR A 409 -16.36 4.36 25.12
C THR A 409 -15.67 4.93 26.36
N ILE A 410 -14.42 5.35 26.22
CA ILE A 410 -13.59 5.90 27.30
C ILE A 410 -14.12 7.30 27.65
N LEU A 411 -14.29 7.56 28.95
CA LEU A 411 -14.87 8.81 29.42
C LEU A 411 -13.89 9.62 30.30
N LYS A 412 -13.20 8.99 31.24
CA LYS A 412 -12.33 9.70 32.20
C LYS A 412 -11.03 8.95 32.42
N GLY A 413 -9.99 9.73 32.68
CA GLY A 413 -8.68 9.21 33.03
C GLY A 413 -7.62 10.28 33.11
N SER A 414 -6.37 9.85 33.27
CA SER A 414 -5.20 10.70 33.22
C SER A 414 -4.19 10.19 32.21
N VAL A 415 -3.33 11.09 31.75
CA VAL A 415 -2.27 10.82 30.78
C VAL A 415 -0.93 11.10 31.43
N SER A 416 0.00 10.18 31.26
CA SER A 416 1.40 10.36 31.66
C SER A 416 2.31 9.98 30.49
N TYR A 417 3.54 10.48 30.49
CA TYR A 417 4.56 10.16 29.50
C TYR A 417 5.86 9.72 30.18
N SER A 418 6.70 8.98 29.46
CA SER A 418 7.96 8.43 29.99
C SER A 418 8.98 8.22 28.86
N MET A 419 10.26 8.24 29.24
CA MET A 419 11.36 7.82 28.38
C MET A 419 11.71 6.34 28.53
N ASP A 420 11.46 5.76 29.71
CA ASP A 420 11.99 4.45 30.11
C ASP A 420 10.91 3.45 30.59
N LYS A 421 9.62 3.84 30.56
CA LYS A 421 8.48 3.04 31.05
C LYS A 421 8.45 2.80 32.56
N GLU A 422 9.44 3.31 33.32
CA GLU A 422 9.55 3.20 34.79
C GLU A 422 9.22 4.53 35.46
N HIS A 423 9.79 5.63 34.99
CA HIS A 423 9.59 6.98 35.55
C HIS A 423 8.54 7.72 34.70
N TRP A 424 7.41 8.02 35.31
CA TRP A 424 6.26 8.62 34.67
C TRP A 424 6.04 10.06 35.13
N THR A 425 5.89 10.97 34.16
CA THR A 425 5.49 12.35 34.41
C THR A 425 4.05 12.52 33.98
N GLU A 426 3.22 13.08 34.87
CA GLU A 426 1.81 13.36 34.53
C GLU A 426 1.70 14.52 33.56
N ALA A 427 0.95 14.30 32.47
CA ALA A 427 0.66 15.31 31.45
C ALA A 427 -0.68 16.02 31.71
N GLY A 428 -1.62 15.36 32.38
CA GLY A 428 -2.94 15.91 32.67
C GLY A 428 -4.03 14.84 32.77
N ALA A 429 -5.27 15.30 32.95
CA ALA A 429 -6.45 14.45 33.04
C ALA A 429 -7.47 14.82 31.96
N PHE A 430 -8.35 13.87 31.63
CA PHE A 430 -9.45 14.09 30.68
C PHE A 430 -10.79 13.65 31.26
N ASP A 431 -11.86 14.38 30.85
CA ASP A 431 -13.26 14.06 31.16
C ASP A 431 -14.08 14.32 29.89
N TRP A 432 -14.30 13.26 29.10
CA TRP A 432 -14.89 13.35 27.78
C TRP A 432 -16.39 13.07 27.81
N LYS A 433 -17.13 13.78 26.94
CA LYS A 433 -18.55 13.54 26.71
C LYS A 433 -18.75 12.17 26.03
N ARG A 434 -19.82 11.49 26.41
CA ARG A 434 -20.25 10.25 25.77
C ARG A 434 -20.90 10.55 24.42
N ASP A 435 -20.14 10.46 23.35
CA ASP A 435 -20.58 10.53 21.95
C ASP A 435 -19.56 9.81 21.06
N GLY A 436 -19.81 9.75 19.74
CA GLY A 436 -18.95 9.13 18.75
C GLY A 436 -17.87 10.05 18.16
N GLU A 437 -17.80 11.29 18.65
CA GLU A 437 -16.87 12.31 18.13
C GLU A 437 -15.43 12.04 18.59
N VAL A 438 -14.47 12.47 17.77
CA VAL A 438 -13.04 12.38 18.09
C VAL A 438 -12.74 13.12 19.39
N LYS A 439 -11.96 12.48 20.27
CA LYS A 439 -11.47 13.07 21.51
C LYS A 439 -10.01 13.47 21.32
N VAL A 440 -9.68 14.71 21.66
CA VAL A 440 -8.35 15.26 21.54
C VAL A 440 -7.76 15.48 22.92
N PHE A 441 -6.52 15.07 23.11
CA PHE A 441 -5.69 15.43 24.27
C PHE A 441 -4.43 16.11 23.76
N GLU A 442 -4.17 17.34 24.20
CA GLU A 442 -2.99 18.12 23.83
C GLU A 442 -1.92 18.03 24.91
N PHE A 443 -0.68 17.79 24.55
CA PHE A 443 0.45 17.78 25.46
C PHE A 443 0.99 19.20 25.68
N ALA A 444 0.75 19.75 26.87
CA ALA A 444 1.34 21.03 27.26
C ALA A 444 2.89 20.98 27.18
N ASN A 445 3.50 22.04 26.65
CA ASN A 445 4.96 22.18 26.52
C ASN A 445 5.64 21.13 25.63
N HIS A 446 4.88 20.37 24.85
CA HIS A 446 5.39 19.39 23.88
C HIS A 446 6.52 18.49 24.44
N PRO A 447 6.25 17.67 25.46
CA PRO A 447 7.29 16.87 26.09
C PRO A 447 7.91 15.87 25.14
N THR A 448 9.18 15.55 25.38
CA THR A 448 9.88 14.48 24.66
C THR A 448 9.64 13.16 25.37
N ALA A 449 9.15 12.14 24.64
CA ALA A 449 8.87 10.83 25.23
C ALA A 449 8.90 9.70 24.19
N ARG A 450 9.12 8.48 24.68
CA ARG A 450 8.93 7.24 23.94
C ARG A 450 7.64 6.53 24.33
N TYR A 451 7.17 6.70 25.56
CA TYR A 451 5.99 6.00 26.09
C TYR A 451 4.92 6.98 26.53
N ILE A 452 3.66 6.60 26.29
CA ILE A 452 2.49 7.28 26.81
C ILE A 452 1.68 6.27 27.63
N LYS A 453 1.13 6.68 28.76
CA LYS A 453 0.23 5.87 29.59
C LYS A 453 -1.08 6.62 29.80
N LEU A 454 -2.17 5.96 29.43
CA LEU A 454 -3.52 6.38 29.79
C LEU A 454 -4.01 5.52 30.97
N ASN A 455 -4.19 6.14 32.13
CA ASN A 455 -4.89 5.50 33.26
C ASN A 455 -6.38 5.78 33.10
N ILE A 456 -7.15 4.80 32.63
CA ILE A 456 -8.58 4.91 32.32
C ILE A 456 -9.37 4.56 33.58
N THR A 457 -10.12 5.53 34.09
CA THR A 457 -10.88 5.41 35.33
C THR A 457 -12.39 5.31 35.12
N ALA A 458 -12.92 5.68 33.95
CA ALA A 458 -14.30 5.51 33.60
C ALA A 458 -14.50 5.21 32.10
N GLY A 459 -15.41 4.30 31.81
CA GLY A 459 -15.85 3.95 30.46
C GLY A 459 -17.26 3.34 30.47
N VAL A 460 -17.95 3.45 29.35
CA VAL A 460 -19.34 2.97 29.22
C VAL A 460 -19.41 1.47 29.50
N GLY A 461 -20.30 1.07 30.40
CA GLY A 461 -20.47 -0.32 30.80
C GLY A 461 -19.31 -0.90 31.61
N ASN A 462 -18.43 -0.07 32.15
CA ASN A 462 -17.19 -0.45 32.86
C ASN A 462 -16.17 -1.21 31.98
N TYR A 463 -16.13 -0.85 30.69
CA TYR A 463 -15.20 -1.37 29.68
C TYR A 463 -14.40 -0.22 29.05
N ALA A 464 -13.31 -0.57 28.35
CA ALA A 464 -12.59 0.31 27.44
C ALA A 464 -12.59 -0.29 26.02
N SER A 465 -12.78 0.56 25.03
CA SER A 465 -12.72 0.21 23.61
C SER A 465 -12.33 1.43 22.77
N GLY A 466 -12.00 1.25 21.51
CA GLY A 466 -11.75 2.33 20.59
C GLY A 466 -11.55 1.81 19.17
N ARG A 467 -11.89 2.64 18.18
CA ARG A 467 -11.59 2.34 16.77
C ARG A 467 -10.13 2.58 16.49
N GLU A 468 -9.63 3.78 16.86
CA GLU A 468 -8.26 4.22 16.60
C GLU A 468 -7.77 5.14 17.71
N LEU A 469 -6.44 5.20 17.86
CA LEU A 469 -5.74 6.19 18.66
C LEU A 469 -4.50 6.67 17.90
N TYR A 470 -4.58 7.87 17.35
CA TYR A 470 -3.48 8.52 16.65
C TYR A 470 -2.67 9.39 17.59
N VAL A 471 -1.37 9.16 17.69
CA VAL A 471 -0.45 10.02 18.44
C VAL A 471 0.32 10.88 17.45
N PHE A 472 0.34 12.19 17.68
CA PHE A 472 0.98 13.16 16.79
C PHE A 472 2.24 13.73 17.42
N LYS A 473 3.29 13.84 16.63
CA LYS A 473 4.49 14.59 16.98
C LYS A 473 4.38 16.05 16.54
N VAL A 474 5.14 16.92 17.16
CA VAL A 474 5.24 18.33 16.76
C VAL A 474 5.77 18.42 15.34
N PRO A 475 5.10 19.18 14.45
CA PRO A 475 5.53 19.37 13.08
C PRO A 475 6.99 19.84 12.97
N GLY A 476 7.73 19.29 12.01
CA GLY A 476 9.13 19.66 11.77
C GLY A 476 10.15 19.07 12.77
N THR A 477 9.71 18.30 13.78
CA THR A 477 10.63 17.64 14.72
C THR A 477 11.03 16.26 14.22
N ALA A 478 12.32 15.93 14.40
CA ALA A 478 12.84 14.61 14.07
C ALA A 478 12.55 13.59 15.19
N SER A 479 12.09 12.41 14.80
CA SER A 479 12.04 11.25 15.68
C SER A 479 13.41 10.57 15.72
N TYR A 480 13.77 9.91 16.82
CA TYR A 480 15.00 9.13 16.88
C TYR A 480 14.79 7.80 17.63
N LEU A 481 15.57 6.80 17.25
CA LEU A 481 15.60 5.52 17.97
C LEU A 481 16.36 5.69 19.28
N GLN A 482 15.73 5.30 20.39
CA GLN A 482 16.38 5.34 21.69
C GLN A 482 17.47 4.28 21.75
N GLY A 483 18.71 4.72 21.88
CA GLY A 483 19.89 3.85 21.88
C GLY A 483 20.69 3.84 20.57
N ASP A 484 20.18 4.40 19.50
CA ASP A 484 20.91 4.64 18.25
C ASP A 484 21.83 5.85 18.44
N ILE A 485 22.98 5.61 19.06
CA ILE A 485 23.93 6.67 19.42
C ILE A 485 24.81 7.11 18.26
N ASN A 486 24.94 6.26 17.24
CA ASN A 486 25.68 6.57 16.02
C ASN A 486 24.82 7.22 14.95
N ASN A 487 23.47 7.28 15.15
CA ASN A 487 22.48 7.88 14.26
C ASN A 487 22.42 7.24 12.85
N ASP A 488 22.56 5.94 12.77
CA ASP A 488 22.50 5.21 11.49
C ASP A 488 21.09 4.62 11.20
N GLY A 489 20.13 4.83 12.11
CA GLY A 489 18.75 4.37 11.99
C GLY A 489 18.53 2.92 12.42
N LYS A 490 19.50 2.30 13.09
CA LYS A 490 19.42 0.93 13.59
C LYS A 490 19.91 0.87 15.04
N ILE A 491 19.60 -0.23 15.72
CA ILE A 491 20.17 -0.57 17.02
C ILE A 491 20.93 -1.88 16.86
N ASP A 492 22.26 -1.80 16.88
CA ASP A 492 23.12 -2.97 16.72
C ASP A 492 24.42 -2.88 17.55
N ARG A 493 25.38 -3.78 17.28
CA ARG A 493 26.66 -3.79 18.00
C ARG A 493 27.50 -2.54 17.74
N ASN A 494 27.27 -1.79 16.67
CA ASN A 494 28.00 -0.55 16.39
C ASN A 494 27.60 0.54 17.38
N ASP A 495 26.32 0.58 17.81
CA ASP A 495 25.87 1.47 18.87
C ASP A 495 26.57 1.15 20.19
N LEU A 496 26.61 -0.13 20.56
CA LEU A 496 27.32 -0.56 21.79
C LEU A 496 28.79 -0.13 21.74
N THR A 497 29.46 -0.31 20.60
CA THR A 497 30.85 0.11 20.42
C THR A 497 31.00 1.63 20.51
N SER A 498 30.06 2.38 19.95
CA SER A 498 30.01 3.84 20.02
C SER A 498 29.78 4.33 21.44
N TYR A 499 28.85 3.71 22.18
CA TYR A 499 28.61 4.03 23.59
C TYR A 499 29.86 3.89 24.47
N MET A 500 30.75 2.95 24.17
CA MET A 500 32.03 2.82 24.88
C MET A 500 32.80 4.14 24.94
N ASN A 501 32.76 4.94 23.87
CA ASN A 501 33.45 6.23 23.82
C ASN A 501 32.75 7.32 24.62
N TYR A 502 31.47 7.14 24.97
CA TYR A 502 30.64 8.12 25.68
C TYR A 502 30.37 7.74 27.13
N THR A 503 30.78 6.54 27.58
CA THR A 503 30.66 6.10 28.98
C THR A 503 31.25 7.14 29.93
N GLY A 504 30.47 7.54 30.94
CA GLY A 504 30.85 8.56 31.92
C GLY A 504 30.78 10.01 31.41
N LEU A 505 30.28 10.25 30.19
CA LEU A 505 30.03 11.61 29.69
C LEU A 505 28.82 12.19 30.44
N ARG A 506 28.92 13.45 30.87
CA ARG A 506 27.86 14.11 31.62
C ARG A 506 27.60 15.53 31.13
N ARG A 507 26.42 16.05 31.49
CA ARG A 507 26.08 17.44 31.19
C ARG A 507 27.17 18.41 31.69
N GLY A 508 27.58 19.31 30.79
CA GLY A 508 28.68 20.24 31.01
C GLY A 508 30.02 19.79 30.43
N ASP A 509 30.13 18.56 29.94
CA ASP A 509 31.26 18.15 29.09
C ASP A 509 31.04 18.65 27.66
N SER A 510 32.10 19.08 27.00
CA SER A 510 32.04 19.64 25.65
C SER A 510 31.41 18.73 24.60
N ASP A 511 31.53 17.41 24.79
CA ASP A 511 31.06 16.40 23.86
C ASP A 511 29.65 15.88 24.20
N TYR A 512 29.04 16.36 25.29
CA TYR A 512 27.70 15.90 25.73
C TYR A 512 26.57 16.50 24.89
N GLU A 513 26.77 17.69 24.34
CA GLU A 513 25.71 18.43 23.64
C GLU A 513 25.30 17.78 22.28
N GLY A 514 24.17 18.21 21.73
CA GLY A 514 23.66 17.76 20.44
C GLY A 514 23.11 16.34 20.47
N TYR A 515 23.43 15.54 19.45
CA TYR A 515 22.87 14.18 19.31
C TYR A 515 23.35 13.23 20.42
N ILE A 516 24.54 13.41 20.95
CA ILE A 516 25.11 12.56 22.01
C ILE A 516 24.32 12.65 23.28
N SER A 517 23.76 13.82 23.64
CA SER A 517 22.90 13.97 24.82
C SER A 517 21.66 13.07 24.81
N LYS A 518 21.24 12.60 23.62
CA LYS A 518 20.14 11.62 23.45
C LYS A 518 20.54 10.22 23.92
N GLY A 519 21.82 9.97 24.12
CA GLY A 519 22.36 8.76 24.71
C GLY A 519 22.15 8.66 26.22
N ASP A 520 21.90 9.77 26.91
CA ASP A 520 21.40 9.80 28.28
C ASP A 520 19.89 9.54 28.26
N ILE A 521 19.53 8.26 28.29
CA ILE A 521 18.17 7.78 28.01
C ILE A 521 17.21 8.09 29.16
N ASN A 522 17.68 7.99 30.40
CA ASN A 522 16.89 8.28 31.59
C ASN A 522 16.98 9.76 32.05
N MET A 523 17.73 10.58 31.30
CA MET A 523 17.88 12.02 31.57
C MET A 523 18.41 12.35 32.94
N ASN A 524 19.34 11.54 33.46
CA ASN A 524 20.00 11.77 34.76
C ASN A 524 21.29 12.60 34.63
N ASP A 525 21.57 13.16 33.47
CA ASP A 525 22.74 13.97 33.13
C ASP A 525 24.08 13.20 33.08
N LEU A 526 24.02 11.87 32.94
CA LEU A 526 25.20 10.98 32.88
C LEU A 526 24.92 9.79 31.95
N ILE A 527 25.78 9.53 30.97
CA ILE A 527 25.73 8.29 30.19
C ILE A 527 26.43 7.18 30.95
N ASP A 528 25.67 6.21 31.42
CA ASP A 528 26.15 5.13 32.31
C ASP A 528 25.63 3.73 31.91
N ALA A 529 25.75 2.75 32.79
CA ALA A 529 25.31 1.38 32.54
C ALA A 529 23.80 1.27 32.31
N TYR A 530 22.98 2.19 32.78
CA TYR A 530 21.55 2.17 32.51
C TYR A 530 21.27 2.40 31.01
N ASP A 531 21.83 3.48 30.48
CA ASP A 531 21.63 3.86 29.07
C ASP A 531 22.10 2.77 28.12
N ILE A 532 23.28 2.22 28.42
CA ILE A 532 23.86 1.14 27.64
C ILE A 532 23.02 -0.14 27.73
N SER A 533 22.40 -0.41 28.90
CA SER A 533 21.55 -1.58 29.09
C SER A 533 20.31 -1.56 28.19
N VAL A 534 19.79 -0.39 27.82
CA VAL A 534 18.65 -0.26 26.92
C VAL A 534 18.97 -0.89 25.57
N ILE A 535 20.20 -0.75 25.08
CA ILE A 535 20.65 -1.38 23.83
C ILE A 535 21.02 -2.84 24.06
N ALA A 536 21.86 -3.07 25.06
CA ALA A 536 22.38 -4.39 25.36
C ALA A 536 21.29 -5.45 25.56
N THR A 537 20.16 -5.09 26.18
CA THR A 537 19.00 -5.98 26.34
C THR A 537 18.30 -6.33 25.02
N GLN A 538 18.49 -5.57 23.96
CA GLN A 538 17.89 -5.80 22.64
C GLN A 538 18.78 -6.65 21.73
N LEU A 539 20.07 -6.68 21.98
CA LEU A 539 21.04 -7.46 21.21
C LEU A 539 20.98 -8.97 21.55
N GLU A 540 21.59 -9.81 20.71
CA GLU A 540 21.72 -11.25 20.90
C GLU A 540 20.38 -11.99 21.15
N GLY A 541 19.29 -11.52 20.52
CA GLY A 541 17.97 -12.13 20.58
C GLY A 541 17.10 -11.67 21.76
N GLY A 542 17.43 -10.51 22.33
CA GLY A 542 16.64 -9.82 23.34
C GLY A 542 16.78 -10.39 24.75
N VAL A 543 15.99 -9.85 25.68
CA VAL A 543 15.95 -10.33 27.07
C VAL A 543 15.29 -11.70 27.18
N GLY A 544 15.80 -12.53 28.09
CA GLY A 544 15.22 -13.81 28.42
C GLY A 544 13.88 -13.70 29.17
N ARG A 545 13.48 -14.80 29.82
CA ARG A 545 12.25 -14.86 30.65
C ARG A 545 12.24 -13.74 31.65
N LYS A 546 11.07 -13.10 31.89
CA LYS A 546 10.90 -12.07 32.91
C LYS A 546 11.45 -12.57 34.28
N ASP A 547 12.47 -11.89 34.78
CA ASP A 547 12.98 -12.17 36.12
C ASP A 547 12.07 -11.49 37.16
N THR A 548 11.61 -12.21 38.14
CA THR A 548 10.79 -11.67 39.22
C THR A 548 11.62 -11.01 40.32
N LEU A 549 12.92 -11.29 40.35
CA LEU A 549 13.84 -10.70 41.31
C LEU A 549 14.17 -9.26 40.91
N LYS A 550 14.12 -8.35 41.88
CA LYS A 550 14.58 -6.96 41.69
C LYS A 550 16.09 -6.89 41.92
N VAL A 551 16.74 -6.02 41.16
CA VAL A 551 18.16 -5.72 41.34
C VAL A 551 18.45 -5.17 42.74
N SER A 552 19.51 -5.64 43.37
CA SER A 552 20.01 -5.14 44.63
C SER A 552 21.46 -5.58 44.89
N GLY A 553 22.09 -5.01 45.89
CA GLY A 553 23.47 -5.28 46.29
C GLY A 553 24.34 -4.03 46.26
N SER A 554 25.63 -4.19 46.42
CA SER A 554 26.60 -3.08 46.37
C SER A 554 27.96 -3.56 45.85
N LEU A 555 28.83 -2.61 45.50
CA LEU A 555 30.22 -2.89 45.18
C LEU A 555 31.14 -2.29 46.25
N SER A 556 32.29 -2.95 46.43
CA SER A 556 33.35 -2.43 47.30
C SER A 556 34.70 -2.57 46.60
N ILE A 557 35.66 -1.70 46.96
CA ILE A 557 37.00 -1.73 46.39
C ILE A 557 38.04 -1.97 47.50
N SER A 558 39.08 -2.69 47.15
CA SER A 558 40.19 -2.94 48.07
C SER A 558 41.51 -3.07 47.31
N THR A 559 42.59 -2.82 48.02
CA THR A 559 43.96 -2.98 47.47
C THR A 559 44.83 -3.79 48.41
N PRO A 560 45.84 -4.53 47.90
CA PRO A 560 46.73 -5.35 48.74
C PRO A 560 47.54 -4.55 49.78
N LYS A 561 47.85 -3.30 49.48
CA LYS A 561 48.60 -2.38 50.34
C LYS A 561 48.08 -0.94 50.19
N ARG A 562 48.43 -0.08 51.14
CA ARG A 562 47.97 1.32 51.11
C ARG A 562 49.00 2.31 50.54
N LEU A 563 50.29 1.94 50.41
CA LEU A 563 51.34 2.81 49.94
C LEU A 563 52.04 2.19 48.75
N TYR A 564 52.12 2.94 47.68
CA TYR A 564 52.74 2.54 46.43
C TYR A 564 53.92 3.46 46.06
N GLN A 565 54.97 2.90 45.49
CA GLN A 565 56.12 3.66 44.94
C GLN A 565 55.84 4.04 43.50
N LYS A 566 56.64 4.96 42.96
CA LYS A 566 56.57 5.31 41.55
C LYS A 566 56.74 4.06 40.69
N ASP A 567 55.99 3.99 39.59
CA ASP A 567 55.95 2.92 38.59
C ASP A 567 55.37 1.58 39.09
N GLU A 568 54.88 1.47 40.33
CA GLU A 568 54.19 0.29 40.80
C GLU A 568 52.75 0.22 40.28
N ILE A 569 52.27 -1.00 40.03
CA ILE A 569 50.89 -1.25 39.66
C ILE A 569 50.03 -1.34 40.92
N VAL A 570 49.00 -0.53 40.98
CA VAL A 570 47.94 -0.53 41.98
C VAL A 570 46.82 -1.41 41.49
N GLU A 571 46.71 -2.61 42.04
CA GLU A 571 45.64 -3.54 41.77
C GLU A 571 44.45 -3.24 42.67
N ILE A 572 43.41 -2.65 42.10
CA ILE A 572 42.16 -2.35 42.85
C ILE A 572 41.18 -3.47 42.55
N ARG A 573 40.94 -4.30 43.54
CA ARG A 573 40.00 -5.41 43.50
C ARG A 573 38.58 -4.87 43.74
N VAL A 574 37.67 -5.15 42.79
CA VAL A 574 36.24 -4.80 42.90
C VAL A 574 35.47 -6.06 43.26
N LYS A 575 34.76 -6.00 44.37
CA LYS A 575 33.95 -7.09 44.91
C LYS A 575 32.47 -6.72 44.90
N GLY A 576 31.63 -7.64 44.40
CA GLY A 576 30.19 -7.58 44.58
C GLY A 576 29.77 -8.09 45.95
N ASN A 577 28.81 -7.43 46.60
CA ASN A 577 28.29 -7.80 47.90
C ASN A 577 26.77 -7.98 47.79
N ASP A 578 26.30 -9.21 48.08
CA ASP A 578 24.87 -9.60 48.06
C ASP A 578 24.12 -9.18 46.78
N LEU A 579 24.80 -9.32 45.64
CA LEU A 579 24.24 -9.00 44.33
C LEU A 579 23.04 -9.88 44.02
N LYS A 580 21.99 -9.29 43.45
CA LYS A 580 20.81 -9.98 42.93
C LYS A 580 20.40 -9.41 41.59
N ALA A 581 20.17 -10.28 40.62
CA ALA A 581 19.65 -9.97 39.31
C ALA A 581 20.42 -8.87 38.52
N VAL A 582 21.74 -8.74 38.76
CA VAL A 582 22.54 -7.68 38.13
C VAL A 582 22.87 -8.06 36.68
N ASN A 583 22.37 -7.25 35.76
CA ASN A 583 22.58 -7.40 34.31
C ASN A 583 23.59 -6.37 33.78
N ALA A 584 23.71 -5.24 34.42
CA ALA A 584 24.74 -4.26 34.17
C ALA A 584 25.15 -3.52 35.42
N LEU A 585 26.34 -2.97 35.43
CA LEU A 585 26.87 -2.16 36.50
C LEU A 585 27.82 -1.08 35.99
N SER A 586 27.85 0.06 36.66
CA SER A 586 28.86 1.08 36.51
C SER A 586 29.06 1.88 37.79
N PHE A 587 30.21 2.55 37.87
CA PHE A 587 30.49 3.54 38.89
C PHE A 587 31.60 4.48 38.41
N ALA A 588 31.77 5.63 39.08
CA ALA A 588 32.85 6.54 38.88
C ALA A 588 33.96 6.31 39.89
N LEU A 589 35.20 6.29 39.46
CA LEU A 589 36.39 6.28 40.30
C LEU A 589 37.25 7.51 39.96
N PRO A 590 36.99 8.68 40.58
CA PRO A 590 37.78 9.88 40.38
C PRO A 590 39.20 9.70 40.93
N TYR A 591 40.22 10.21 40.16
CA TYR A 591 41.58 10.15 40.61
C TYR A 591 42.40 11.33 40.04
N ASP A 592 43.54 11.65 40.71
CA ASP A 592 44.50 12.65 40.22
C ASP A 592 45.39 12.04 39.13
N GLN A 593 45.33 12.57 37.92
CA GLN A 593 46.14 12.14 36.79
C GLN A 593 47.67 12.37 36.99
N ASN A 594 48.06 13.17 37.99
CA ASN A 594 49.45 13.31 38.40
C ASN A 594 49.89 12.17 39.32
N ASP A 595 48.96 11.50 40.00
CA ASP A 595 49.22 10.38 40.89
C ASP A 595 49.16 9.04 40.21
N TYR A 596 48.19 8.88 39.27
CA TYR A 596 47.87 7.60 38.63
C TYR A 596 47.73 7.73 37.11
N GLU A 597 47.95 6.61 36.48
CA GLU A 597 47.67 6.37 35.07
C GLU A 597 46.90 5.06 34.93
N PHE A 598 45.81 5.06 34.19
CA PHE A 598 45.02 3.86 33.93
C PHE A 598 45.79 2.90 33.02
N VAL A 599 45.84 1.62 33.42
CA VAL A 599 46.56 0.56 32.67
C VAL A 599 45.59 -0.42 32.02
N GLY A 600 44.51 -0.79 32.70
CA GLY A 600 43.53 -1.73 32.15
C GLY A 600 42.62 -2.38 33.22
N VAL A 601 41.77 -3.26 32.75
CA VAL A 601 40.86 -4.06 33.56
C VAL A 601 41.12 -5.53 33.33
N GLU A 602 41.17 -6.31 34.41
CA GLU A 602 41.23 -7.77 34.37
C GLU A 602 39.93 -8.35 34.92
N SER A 603 39.15 -9.01 34.07
CA SER A 603 37.90 -9.65 34.45
C SER A 603 38.21 -10.96 35.20
N LEU A 604 37.60 -11.16 36.35
CA LEU A 604 37.66 -12.41 37.18
C LEU A 604 36.42 -13.26 36.92
N ASN A 605 35.26 -12.80 37.37
CA ASN A 605 33.99 -13.54 37.31
C ASN A 605 32.95 -12.86 36.37
N MET A 606 33.41 -11.94 35.54
CA MET A 606 32.56 -11.19 34.60
C MET A 606 32.90 -11.46 33.13
N LYS A 607 33.43 -12.64 32.80
CA LYS A 607 33.90 -12.97 31.44
C LYS A 607 32.79 -12.97 30.36
N ALA A 608 31.54 -13.16 30.82
CA ALA A 608 30.38 -13.14 29.91
C ALA A 608 29.84 -11.74 29.64
N MET A 609 30.25 -10.72 30.45
CA MET A 609 29.80 -9.35 30.26
C MET A 609 30.75 -8.57 29.36
N GLU A 610 30.17 -7.73 28.51
CA GLU A 610 30.95 -6.77 27.72
C GLU A 610 31.54 -5.71 28.64
N ASN A 611 32.82 -5.43 28.44
CA ASN A 611 33.55 -4.41 29.20
C ASN A 611 33.62 -3.11 28.43
N LEU A 612 32.93 -2.10 28.88
CA LEU A 612 32.84 -0.77 28.28
C LEU A 612 33.51 0.29 29.19
N THR A 613 34.50 -0.10 29.95
CA THR A 613 35.24 0.77 30.84
C THR A 613 35.93 1.90 30.08
N TYR A 614 35.74 3.14 30.48
CA TYR A 614 36.36 4.31 29.88
C TYR A 614 37.06 5.20 30.90
N ASP A 615 38.24 5.71 30.53
CA ASP A 615 39.03 6.60 31.38
C ASP A 615 38.89 8.05 30.90
N ARG A 616 38.01 8.82 31.51
CA ARG A 616 37.55 10.13 31.07
C ARG A 616 38.23 11.30 31.76
N LEU A 617 38.67 12.26 30.99
CA LEU A 617 39.01 13.60 31.44
C LEU A 617 37.85 14.54 31.12
N HIS A 618 37.15 15.00 32.14
CA HIS A 618 36.03 15.92 32.00
C HIS A 618 36.47 17.33 31.63
N THR A 619 35.62 18.11 31.00
CA THR A 619 35.90 19.51 30.61
C THR A 619 36.29 20.38 31.81
N ASN A 620 35.81 20.09 33.01
CA ASN A 620 36.19 20.78 34.23
C ASN A 620 37.59 20.34 34.82
N GLY A 621 38.31 19.49 34.09
CA GLY A 621 39.64 19.00 34.50
C GLY A 621 39.65 17.80 35.45
N VAL A 622 38.49 17.30 35.86
CA VAL A 622 38.39 16.07 36.69
C VAL A 622 38.68 14.85 35.84
N LYS A 623 39.63 14.01 36.31
CA LYS A 623 39.91 12.70 35.71
C LYS A 623 39.17 11.62 36.49
N SER A 624 38.41 10.77 35.79
CA SER A 624 37.64 9.69 36.41
C SER A 624 37.60 8.45 35.51
N LEU A 625 37.81 7.28 36.11
CA LEU A 625 37.61 6.01 35.49
C LEU A 625 36.14 5.59 35.69
N TYR A 626 35.52 5.10 34.59
CA TYR A 626 34.15 4.58 34.58
C TYR A 626 34.13 3.08 34.24
N PRO A 627 34.39 2.20 35.22
CA PRO A 627 34.19 0.76 35.00
C PRO A 627 32.72 0.49 34.70
N THR A 628 32.44 -0.06 33.49
CA THR A 628 31.09 -0.33 33.02
C THR A 628 31.07 -1.69 32.39
N PHE A 629 30.12 -2.53 32.83
CA PHE A 629 29.92 -3.89 32.35
C PHE A 629 28.45 -4.14 32.08
N VAL A 630 28.13 -4.78 30.94
CA VAL A 630 26.75 -5.09 30.56
C VAL A 630 26.65 -6.51 29.97
N ASN A 631 25.58 -7.21 30.30
CA ASN A 631 25.19 -8.45 29.66
C ASN A 631 24.47 -8.17 28.35
N LEU A 632 24.72 -9.00 27.31
CA LEU A 632 24.01 -8.93 26.06
C LEU A 632 22.86 -9.94 26.03
N GLY A 633 21.67 -9.48 25.64
CA GLY A 633 20.52 -10.36 25.37
C GLY A 633 20.13 -11.27 26.54
N LYS A 634 20.22 -12.57 26.31
CA LYS A 634 19.71 -13.62 27.23
C LYS A 634 20.70 -14.11 28.28
N GLN A 635 21.88 -13.54 28.40
CA GLN A 635 22.89 -13.98 29.36
C GLN A 635 22.40 -13.95 30.82
N GLU A 636 22.95 -14.81 31.67
CA GLU A 636 22.56 -14.88 33.05
C GLU A 636 23.03 -13.66 33.87
N SER A 637 22.17 -13.18 34.76
CA SER A 637 22.47 -12.07 35.64
C SER A 637 23.44 -12.48 36.76
N LEU A 638 24.29 -11.56 37.24
CA LEU A 638 25.17 -11.79 38.37
C LEU A 638 24.35 -11.87 39.65
N ASN A 639 24.73 -12.82 40.52
CA ASN A 639 24.12 -13.03 41.84
C ASN A 639 25.20 -13.47 42.85
N GLY A 640 25.04 -13.07 44.10
CA GLY A 640 25.94 -13.50 45.17
C GLY A 640 26.99 -12.47 45.58
N SER A 641 27.99 -12.92 46.32
CA SER A 641 29.09 -12.07 46.81
C SER A 641 30.41 -12.66 46.36
N GLU A 642 31.08 -12.01 45.40
CA GLU A 642 32.33 -12.50 44.80
C GLU A 642 33.22 -11.37 44.25
N ASP A 643 34.48 -11.67 44.01
CA ASP A 643 35.39 -10.75 43.34
C ASP A 643 35.07 -10.72 41.84
N LEU A 644 34.76 -9.54 41.30
CA LEU A 644 34.26 -9.36 39.96
C LEU A 644 35.40 -9.10 38.95
N PHE A 645 36.23 -8.09 39.23
CA PHE A 645 37.33 -7.66 38.36
C PHE A 645 38.40 -6.89 39.15
N ILE A 646 39.54 -6.67 38.49
CA ILE A 646 40.64 -5.85 39.01
C ILE A 646 40.86 -4.67 38.09
N LEU A 647 40.86 -3.46 38.62
CA LEU A 647 41.31 -2.26 37.95
C LEU A 647 42.80 -2.08 38.19
N LYS A 648 43.57 -1.81 37.17
CA LYS A 648 45.00 -1.61 37.25
C LYS A 648 45.34 -0.14 36.95
N LEU A 649 45.89 0.54 37.96
CA LEU A 649 46.46 1.88 37.85
C LEU A 649 47.96 1.79 38.05
N LYS A 650 48.73 2.59 37.32
CA LYS A 650 50.17 2.75 37.57
C LYS A 650 50.39 4.00 38.38
N ALA A 651 51.10 3.89 39.51
CA ALA A 651 51.49 5.02 40.34
C ALA A 651 52.55 5.85 39.63
N LYS A 652 52.33 7.13 39.38
CA LYS A 652 53.27 8.07 38.73
C LYS A 652 54.26 8.70 39.71
N ARG A 653 53.92 8.64 40.99
CA ARG A 653 54.81 9.07 42.10
C ARG A 653 54.51 8.20 43.33
N LYS A 654 55.24 8.42 44.43
CA LYS A 654 54.92 7.79 45.70
C LYS A 654 53.55 8.28 46.18
N VAL A 655 52.56 7.38 46.33
CA VAL A 655 51.17 7.72 46.59
C VAL A 655 50.57 6.78 47.61
N LYS A 656 49.67 7.30 48.47
CA LYS A 656 48.84 6.54 49.36
C LYS A 656 47.49 6.32 48.66
N PHE A 657 47.04 5.07 48.60
CA PHE A 657 45.72 4.74 48.05
C PHE A 657 44.60 5.26 48.98
N ASP A 658 43.76 6.14 48.45
CA ASP A 658 42.60 6.77 49.10
C ASP A 658 41.45 6.99 48.13
N LEU A 659 41.44 6.29 46.98
CA LEU A 659 40.36 6.40 46.00
C LEU A 659 39.07 5.74 46.54
N ASN A 660 37.95 6.34 46.21
CA ASN A 660 36.63 5.86 46.57
C ASN A 660 35.73 5.84 45.34
N LEU A 661 34.89 4.83 45.22
CA LEU A 661 33.89 4.76 44.19
C LEU A 661 32.73 5.74 44.50
N LYS A 662 32.15 6.27 43.42
CA LYS A 662 31.00 7.20 43.44
C LYS A 662 30.02 6.84 42.38
N ASP A 663 28.80 7.33 42.49
CA ASP A 663 27.76 7.23 41.47
C ASP A 663 27.57 5.78 40.99
N GLY A 664 27.56 4.83 41.92
CA GLY A 664 27.43 3.40 41.62
C GLY A 664 26.00 3.00 41.35
N ILE A 665 25.80 2.30 40.22
CA ILE A 665 24.51 1.75 39.85
C ILE A 665 24.61 0.27 39.42
N LEU A 666 23.53 -0.45 39.72
CA LEU A 666 23.26 -1.81 39.26
C LEU A 666 21.94 -1.79 38.46
N VAL A 667 21.89 -2.48 37.35
CA VAL A 667 20.71 -2.53 36.48
C VAL A 667 20.32 -3.99 36.22
N ASP A 668 19.01 -4.33 36.23
CA ASP A 668 18.52 -5.65 35.87
C ASP A 668 18.05 -5.74 34.42
N LYS A 669 17.59 -6.94 34.01
CA LYS A 669 17.10 -7.21 32.65
C LYS A 669 15.81 -6.44 32.28
N GLN A 670 15.07 -5.97 33.28
CA GLN A 670 13.87 -5.17 33.12
C GLN A 670 14.15 -3.67 33.17
N LEU A 671 15.43 -3.28 33.13
CA LEU A 671 15.89 -1.89 33.22
C LEU A 671 15.52 -1.21 34.55
N ARG A 672 15.32 -1.97 35.63
CA ARG A 672 15.19 -1.41 36.96
C ARG A 672 16.58 -1.12 37.53
N MET A 673 16.73 0.02 38.16
CA MET A 673 18.02 0.51 38.66
C MET A 673 18.08 0.47 40.19
N HIS A 674 19.26 0.20 40.72
CA HIS A 674 19.59 0.29 42.15
C HIS A 674 20.91 1.06 42.30
N SER A 675 20.87 2.20 42.99
CA SER A 675 22.04 3.01 43.29
C SER A 675 22.61 2.62 44.68
N PHE A 676 23.93 2.65 44.84
CA PHE A 676 24.62 2.27 46.07
C PHE A 676 25.81 3.16 46.43
#